data_757243d76766f22a92d7f0cb0ecc14bf
#
_entry.id   757243d76766f22a92d7f0cb0ecc14bf
#
_cell.length_a   1.000
_cell.length_b   1.000
_cell.length_c   1.000
_cell.angle_alpha   90.00
_cell.angle_beta   90.00
_cell.angle_gamma   90.00
#
_symmetry.space_group_name_H-M   'P 1'
#
loop_
_entity.id
_entity.type
_entity.pdbx_description
1 polymer ?
#
loop_
_entity_poly.entity_id
_entity_poly.type
_entity_poly.pdbx_seq_one_letter_code
_entity_poly.pdbx_strand_id
1 'polypeptide(L)'
;MYYKGKNGWTKLTDTTSTSCIDSDVYSGGNYTYTVRCITEDGKKFSSGYDSKGTKLTYIAAPEISKTESVNGGEKLTWNKVKGAKKYRAYLKNGKQWIRIGDTTSTSLVHKNVASGKSYTYTVRCISYNAKSFTSGFDHKGTETTYIATPQISKLESVNSGVKLSWNSVGGAEMYRVFYKGRHGWTKLVDTAETSCVDSDVLSGNNYTYTVRCISNDARKYQSGYDKNGESVKYIATPKVTKTNVTYNSVKLTWNKVKGAEKYRVYRKNGNTWKRIADTKSTSVTDKNLSAEKSYTYTVRCITANGKKFASGYDSKGFTATTSPVPPVIFDKTSVTVDKGKTYTIKTKVADKSKPITWSTSNAKVATVDQKGKVKAVGKGSAIITAEVDGIKTTCKVKVKVIKIYLSPSNQNANTYATGNTNEMAQCDKIAAATAKALNRCGFEVMVAKSGTLMQKRCPESDKFGADIHMPIHTNASGSGNYTGGTRVFCLNSSGKKAAQAVCNSLGAITPGKDDAVIYKKDLYEINVPKALSLYVECEFHDTVTGSNWIRKNINEIGEAICKGLCKYYGYTYVAPAKNTKTTKKSAQAVSSQSTTDSTQPAAENELVQEPTTVSQQESYESVQMPTEPTQPETEPTTIASDSIY
;
A
#
# COMPACT_ATOMS: atom_id res chain seq x y z
N MET A 1 -64.31 -16.61 -59.63
CA MET A 1 -63.91 -16.41 -58.19
C MET A 1 -64.53 -15.14 -57.64
N TYR A 2 -65.12 -15.25 -56.47
CA TYR A 2 -65.77 -14.14 -55.77
C TYR A 2 -65.33 -14.10 -54.32
N TYR A 3 -65.22 -12.90 -53.77
CA TYR A 3 -65.01 -12.68 -52.31
C TYR A 3 -66.29 -12.01 -51.74
N LYS A 4 -66.51 -12.23 -50.44
CA LYS A 4 -67.66 -11.67 -49.74
C LYS A 4 -67.31 -10.31 -49.16
N GLY A 5 -67.75 -9.24 -49.84
CA GLY A 5 -67.64 -7.86 -49.40
C GLY A 5 -68.80 -7.42 -48.50
N LYS A 6 -68.86 -6.13 -48.10
CA LYS A 6 -69.94 -5.56 -47.27
C LYS A 6 -71.29 -5.64 -47.94
N ASN A 7 -71.32 -5.53 -49.26
CA ASN A 7 -72.53 -5.50 -50.07
C ASN A 7 -72.87 -6.84 -50.80
N GLY A 8 -72.28 -7.95 -50.31
CA GLY A 8 -72.47 -9.26 -50.92
C GLY A 8 -71.23 -9.80 -51.63
N TRP A 9 -71.48 -10.72 -52.61
CA TRP A 9 -70.41 -11.35 -53.38
C TRP A 9 -69.90 -10.41 -54.49
N THR A 10 -68.58 -10.08 -54.41
CA THR A 10 -67.86 -9.24 -55.39
C THR A 10 -66.96 -10.13 -56.23
N LYS A 11 -66.95 -9.93 -57.54
CA LYS A 11 -66.07 -10.65 -58.45
C LYS A 11 -64.64 -10.31 -58.19
N LEU A 12 -63.81 -11.33 -58.01
CA LEU A 12 -62.33 -11.20 -57.82
C LEU A 12 -61.68 -11.32 -59.21
N THR A 13 -61.90 -12.41 -59.89
CA THR A 13 -61.32 -12.68 -61.21
C THR A 13 -62.06 -13.78 -61.94
N ASP A 14 -61.96 -13.79 -63.28
CA ASP A 14 -62.28 -14.93 -64.13
C ASP A 14 -60.96 -15.63 -64.53
N THR A 15 -60.94 -16.94 -64.52
CA THR A 15 -59.72 -17.72 -64.82
C THR A 15 -60.10 -19.10 -65.34
N THR A 16 -59.29 -19.64 -66.24
CA THR A 16 -59.33 -21.02 -66.67
C THR A 16 -58.56 -21.96 -65.74
N SER A 17 -57.79 -21.40 -64.85
CA SER A 17 -57.00 -22.12 -63.83
C SER A 17 -57.90 -22.57 -62.68
N THR A 18 -57.52 -23.66 -62.03
CA THR A 18 -58.20 -24.16 -60.81
C THR A 18 -57.75 -23.39 -59.57
N SER A 19 -56.96 -22.32 -59.73
CA SER A 19 -56.45 -21.44 -58.63
C SER A 19 -56.32 -19.99 -59.08
N CYS A 20 -56.50 -19.08 -58.17
CA CYS A 20 -56.10 -17.66 -58.29
C CYS A 20 -55.60 -17.10 -57.01
N ILE A 21 -54.96 -15.93 -57.11
CA ILE A 21 -54.43 -15.19 -55.98
C ILE A 21 -55.27 -13.91 -55.82
N ASP A 22 -55.77 -13.70 -54.58
CA ASP A 22 -56.26 -12.39 -54.14
C ASP A 22 -55.14 -11.64 -53.54
N SER A 23 -54.66 -10.56 -54.19
CA SER A 23 -53.54 -9.72 -53.73
C SER A 23 -54.01 -8.53 -52.91
N ASP A 24 -55.32 -8.24 -52.87
CA ASP A 24 -55.88 -7.11 -52.12
C ASP A 24 -56.39 -7.54 -50.73
N VAL A 25 -55.45 -8.20 -49.99
CA VAL A 25 -55.72 -8.73 -48.67
C VAL A 25 -54.70 -8.23 -47.65
N TYR A 26 -55.15 -7.92 -46.44
CA TYR A 26 -54.23 -7.50 -45.32
C TYR A 26 -54.14 -8.57 -44.24
N SER A 27 -53.00 -8.68 -43.63
CA SER A 27 -52.74 -9.69 -42.59
C SER A 27 -53.69 -9.52 -41.39
N GLY A 28 -54.23 -10.61 -40.88
CA GLY A 28 -55.24 -10.66 -39.81
C GLY A 28 -56.68 -10.37 -40.30
N GLY A 29 -56.87 -10.15 -41.58
CA GLY A 29 -58.18 -10.01 -42.18
C GLY A 29 -58.87 -11.37 -42.36
N ASN A 30 -60.22 -11.42 -42.19
CA ASN A 30 -61.02 -12.59 -42.43
C ASN A 30 -61.76 -12.43 -43.79
N TYR A 31 -61.60 -13.40 -44.66
CA TYR A 31 -62.13 -13.38 -46.01
C TYR A 31 -62.93 -14.61 -46.21
N THR A 32 -63.98 -14.48 -47.10
CA THR A 32 -64.85 -15.61 -47.49
C THR A 32 -64.88 -15.62 -48.99
N TYR A 33 -64.59 -16.75 -49.59
CA TYR A 33 -64.51 -16.91 -51.03
C TYR A 33 -65.51 -17.99 -51.52
N THR A 34 -65.99 -17.83 -52.79
CA THR A 34 -66.72 -18.84 -53.48
C THR A 34 -66.28 -18.89 -54.95
N VAL A 35 -66.51 -20.02 -55.58
CA VAL A 35 -66.19 -20.27 -57.00
C VAL A 35 -67.44 -20.65 -57.73
N ARG A 36 -67.53 -20.19 -58.95
CA ARG A 36 -68.61 -20.51 -59.86
C ARG A 36 -68.08 -20.70 -61.27
N CYS A 37 -68.55 -21.72 -61.98
CA CYS A 37 -68.24 -21.89 -63.41
C CYS A 37 -69.04 -20.88 -64.25
N ILE A 38 -68.38 -20.37 -65.29
CA ILE A 38 -68.92 -19.42 -66.24
C ILE A 38 -68.71 -19.94 -67.66
N THR A 39 -69.47 -19.45 -68.60
CA THR A 39 -69.28 -19.71 -70.05
C THR A 39 -67.93 -19.14 -70.51
N GLU A 40 -67.40 -19.64 -71.62
CA GLU A 40 -66.10 -19.21 -72.17
C GLU A 40 -66.04 -17.71 -72.42
N ASP A 41 -67.16 -17.10 -72.88
CA ASP A 41 -67.28 -15.65 -73.07
C ASP A 41 -67.44 -14.86 -71.75
N GLY A 42 -67.47 -15.51 -70.60
CA GLY A 42 -67.64 -14.91 -69.28
C GLY A 42 -69.01 -14.29 -69.00
N LYS A 43 -70.00 -14.44 -69.91
CA LYS A 43 -71.29 -13.72 -69.84
C LYS A 43 -72.34 -14.43 -69.02
N LYS A 44 -72.29 -15.75 -68.90
CA LYS A 44 -73.31 -16.54 -68.20
C LYS A 44 -72.71 -17.46 -67.14
N PHE A 45 -73.47 -17.70 -66.10
CA PHE A 45 -73.12 -18.70 -65.09
C PHE A 45 -73.58 -20.09 -65.59
N SER A 46 -72.62 -21.03 -65.54
CA SER A 46 -72.88 -22.44 -65.96
C SER A 46 -72.99 -23.40 -64.77
N SER A 47 -72.73 -22.91 -63.54
CA SER A 47 -72.92 -23.70 -62.31
C SER A 47 -73.58 -22.91 -61.19
N GLY A 48 -74.06 -23.60 -60.18
CA GLY A 48 -74.36 -23.03 -58.87
C GLY A 48 -73.10 -22.60 -58.17
N TYR A 49 -73.23 -22.13 -56.94
CA TYR A 49 -72.11 -21.76 -56.10
C TYR A 49 -72.43 -22.06 -54.63
N ASP A 50 -71.34 -22.21 -53.78
CA ASP A 50 -71.53 -22.32 -52.36
C ASP A 50 -71.83 -20.92 -51.78
N SER A 51 -73.13 -20.75 -51.35
CA SER A 51 -73.62 -19.50 -50.77
C SER A 51 -73.01 -19.17 -49.38
N LYS A 52 -72.48 -20.17 -48.64
CA LYS A 52 -71.80 -20.00 -47.39
C LYS A 52 -70.32 -19.56 -47.61
N GLY A 53 -69.73 -20.05 -48.69
CA GLY A 53 -68.32 -19.83 -49.04
C GLY A 53 -67.33 -20.44 -48.05
N THR A 54 -66.06 -20.51 -48.47
CA THR A 54 -64.96 -20.95 -47.63
C THR A 54 -64.32 -19.76 -46.92
N LYS A 55 -64.24 -19.82 -45.58
CA LYS A 55 -63.68 -18.79 -44.76
C LYS A 55 -62.17 -19.02 -44.53
N LEU A 56 -61.42 -17.95 -44.61
CA LEU A 56 -59.98 -17.94 -44.43
C LEU A 56 -59.56 -16.67 -43.66
N THR A 57 -58.66 -16.79 -42.68
CA THR A 57 -57.97 -15.66 -42.14
C THR A 57 -56.60 -15.56 -42.83
N TYR A 58 -56.39 -14.47 -43.56
CA TYR A 58 -55.09 -14.25 -44.22
C TYR A 58 -54.03 -13.84 -43.21
N ILE A 59 -52.89 -14.50 -43.22
CA ILE A 59 -51.72 -14.16 -42.44
C ILE A 59 -50.53 -13.98 -43.40
N ALA A 60 -50.00 -12.80 -43.48
CA ALA A 60 -48.84 -12.49 -44.33
C ALA A 60 -47.57 -13.27 -43.89
N ALA A 61 -46.69 -13.52 -44.84
CA ALA A 61 -45.37 -14.08 -44.53
C ALA A 61 -44.57 -13.08 -43.71
N PRO A 62 -43.86 -13.52 -42.67
CA PRO A 62 -42.88 -12.67 -41.99
C PRO A 62 -41.68 -12.38 -42.89
N GLU A 63 -41.14 -11.17 -42.81
CA GLU A 63 -39.93 -10.77 -43.50
C GLU A 63 -38.82 -10.53 -42.47
N ILE A 64 -37.63 -11.14 -42.65
CA ILE A 64 -36.46 -10.89 -41.84
C ILE A 64 -35.96 -9.49 -42.16
N SER A 65 -36.12 -8.58 -41.21
CA SER A 65 -35.72 -7.17 -41.34
C SER A 65 -34.26 -6.93 -40.89
N LYS A 66 -33.69 -7.82 -40.08
CA LYS A 66 -32.32 -7.69 -39.56
C LYS A 66 -31.74 -9.04 -39.16
N THR A 67 -30.47 -9.22 -39.49
CA THR A 67 -29.61 -10.28 -38.96
C THR A 67 -28.43 -9.66 -38.19
N GLU A 68 -28.02 -10.25 -37.08
CA GLU A 68 -26.95 -9.78 -36.26
C GLU A 68 -26.19 -10.95 -35.64
N SER A 69 -24.87 -10.96 -35.84
CA SER A 69 -24.00 -11.84 -35.08
C SER A 69 -23.90 -11.34 -33.63
N VAL A 70 -24.46 -12.09 -32.70
CA VAL A 70 -24.47 -11.78 -31.27
C VAL A 70 -23.59 -12.79 -30.49
N ASN A 71 -23.32 -12.51 -29.23
CA ASN A 71 -22.63 -13.49 -28.39
C ASN A 71 -23.52 -14.75 -28.26
N GLY A 72 -23.02 -15.88 -28.76
CA GLY A 72 -23.70 -17.18 -28.70
C GLY A 72 -24.52 -17.55 -29.93
N GLY A 73 -24.51 -16.79 -31.05
CA GLY A 73 -25.15 -17.19 -32.29
C GLY A 73 -25.56 -16.05 -33.22
N GLU A 74 -26.31 -16.41 -34.26
CA GLU A 74 -26.88 -15.45 -35.22
C GLU A 74 -28.30 -15.10 -34.81
N LYS A 75 -28.59 -13.82 -34.55
CA LYS A 75 -29.90 -13.31 -34.18
C LYS A 75 -30.64 -12.85 -35.41
N LEU A 76 -31.79 -13.47 -35.64
CA LEU A 76 -32.76 -13.09 -36.66
C LEU A 76 -33.81 -12.18 -36.03
N THR A 77 -34.21 -11.11 -36.70
CA THR A 77 -35.30 -10.22 -36.30
C THR A 77 -36.19 -10.01 -37.53
N TRP A 78 -37.50 -10.10 -37.35
CA TRP A 78 -38.50 -9.94 -38.42
C TRP A 78 -39.65 -9.01 -38.00
N ASN A 79 -40.41 -8.56 -38.97
CA ASN A 79 -41.58 -7.73 -38.76
C ASN A 79 -42.68 -8.47 -37.97
N LYS A 80 -43.39 -7.75 -37.10
CA LYS A 80 -44.57 -8.29 -36.42
C LYS A 80 -45.72 -8.47 -37.44
N VAL A 81 -46.22 -9.68 -37.57
CA VAL A 81 -47.31 -10.00 -38.47
C VAL A 81 -48.66 -9.97 -37.71
N LYS A 82 -49.59 -9.14 -38.15
CA LYS A 82 -50.92 -9.03 -37.52
C LYS A 82 -51.68 -10.37 -37.68
N GLY A 83 -52.22 -10.87 -36.57
CA GLY A 83 -52.91 -12.17 -36.53
C GLY A 83 -52.01 -13.38 -36.30
N ALA A 84 -50.68 -13.22 -36.42
CA ALA A 84 -49.74 -14.31 -36.12
C ALA A 84 -49.79 -14.69 -34.65
N LYS A 85 -49.85 -15.97 -34.34
CA LYS A 85 -49.84 -16.52 -32.97
C LYS A 85 -48.45 -16.96 -32.54
N LYS A 86 -47.65 -17.48 -33.49
CA LYS A 86 -46.33 -18.02 -33.27
C LYS A 86 -45.54 -18.03 -34.57
N TYR A 87 -44.23 -17.99 -34.48
CA TYR A 87 -43.31 -18.01 -35.62
C TYR A 87 -42.41 -19.25 -35.54
N ARG A 88 -42.03 -19.78 -36.70
CA ARG A 88 -41.03 -20.84 -36.86
C ARG A 88 -39.96 -20.36 -37.81
N ALA A 89 -38.73 -20.37 -37.33
CA ALA A 89 -37.56 -20.02 -38.13
C ALA A 89 -36.88 -21.26 -38.71
N TYR A 90 -36.32 -21.11 -39.89
CA TYR A 90 -35.65 -22.16 -40.64
C TYR A 90 -34.30 -21.72 -41.15
N LEU A 91 -33.39 -22.68 -41.28
CA LEU A 91 -32.14 -22.62 -41.98
C LEU A 91 -32.19 -23.39 -43.29
N LYS A 92 -31.69 -22.83 -44.38
CA LYS A 92 -31.54 -23.52 -45.69
C LYS A 92 -30.37 -24.50 -45.62
N ASN A 93 -30.64 -25.75 -45.95
CA ASN A 93 -29.64 -26.80 -46.08
C ASN A 93 -29.80 -27.49 -47.45
N GLY A 94 -28.97 -27.09 -48.40
CA GLY A 94 -29.16 -27.48 -49.80
C GLY A 94 -30.52 -26.99 -50.35
N LYS A 95 -31.36 -27.90 -50.79
CA LYS A 95 -32.73 -27.61 -51.30
C LYS A 95 -33.78 -27.61 -50.18
N GLN A 96 -33.43 -27.96 -48.94
CA GLN A 96 -34.38 -28.13 -47.84
C GLN A 96 -34.28 -27.00 -46.80
N TRP A 97 -35.40 -26.75 -46.11
CA TRP A 97 -35.51 -25.84 -44.99
C TRP A 97 -35.56 -26.62 -43.66
N ILE A 98 -34.54 -26.51 -42.84
CA ILE A 98 -34.43 -27.18 -41.53
C ILE A 98 -34.93 -26.24 -40.45
N ARG A 99 -35.86 -26.71 -39.60
CA ARG A 99 -36.33 -25.95 -38.44
C ARG A 99 -35.20 -25.70 -37.44
N ILE A 100 -35.05 -24.42 -37.05
CA ILE A 100 -34.08 -24.01 -36.01
C ILE A 100 -34.78 -23.63 -34.70
N GLY A 101 -36.06 -23.24 -34.74
CA GLY A 101 -36.79 -22.96 -33.50
C GLY A 101 -38.17 -22.36 -33.73
N ASP A 102 -39.01 -22.39 -32.69
CA ASP A 102 -40.33 -21.76 -32.62
C ASP A 102 -40.33 -20.70 -31.52
N THR A 103 -40.98 -19.55 -31.75
CA THR A 103 -41.06 -18.45 -30.79
C THR A 103 -42.36 -17.66 -30.96
N THR A 104 -42.81 -17.01 -29.88
CA THR A 104 -43.88 -16.00 -29.94
C THR A 104 -43.32 -14.59 -30.12
N SER A 105 -42.01 -14.41 -29.96
CA SER A 105 -41.28 -13.15 -30.18
C SER A 105 -41.01 -12.93 -31.67
N THR A 106 -40.70 -11.69 -32.05
CA THR A 106 -40.30 -11.32 -33.41
C THR A 106 -38.79 -11.46 -33.64
N SER A 107 -38.10 -12.23 -32.80
CA SER A 107 -36.70 -12.57 -32.98
C SER A 107 -36.33 -13.94 -32.42
N LEU A 108 -35.27 -14.56 -32.95
CA LEU A 108 -34.72 -15.82 -32.51
C LEU A 108 -33.20 -15.83 -32.71
N VAL A 109 -32.47 -16.44 -31.79
CA VAL A 109 -31.03 -16.65 -31.94
C VAL A 109 -30.77 -18.09 -32.37
N HIS A 110 -30.19 -18.26 -33.57
CA HIS A 110 -29.67 -19.55 -34.01
C HIS A 110 -28.33 -19.82 -33.37
N LYS A 111 -28.28 -20.77 -32.46
CA LYS A 111 -27.06 -21.28 -31.80
C LYS A 111 -26.38 -22.32 -32.70
N ASN A 112 -25.18 -22.75 -32.35
CA ASN A 112 -24.39 -23.76 -33.06
C ASN A 112 -24.07 -23.41 -34.53
N VAL A 113 -23.81 -22.14 -34.78
CA VAL A 113 -23.32 -21.62 -36.05
C VAL A 113 -21.79 -21.46 -36.02
N ALA A 114 -21.10 -21.80 -37.10
CA ALA A 114 -19.67 -21.68 -37.25
C ALA A 114 -19.31 -20.29 -37.79
N SER A 115 -18.31 -19.66 -37.16
CA SER A 115 -17.82 -18.34 -37.60
C SER A 115 -17.20 -18.37 -39.00
N GLY A 116 -17.44 -17.33 -39.78
CA GLY A 116 -16.98 -17.19 -41.16
C GLY A 116 -17.81 -17.99 -42.16
N LYS A 117 -18.93 -18.60 -41.73
CA LYS A 117 -19.84 -19.31 -42.61
C LYS A 117 -21.11 -18.49 -42.91
N SER A 118 -21.55 -18.55 -44.17
CA SER A 118 -22.83 -17.95 -44.61
C SER A 118 -23.98 -18.91 -44.38
N TYR A 119 -25.09 -18.36 -43.98
CA TYR A 119 -26.34 -19.05 -43.67
C TYR A 119 -27.53 -18.31 -44.28
N THR A 120 -28.49 -19.03 -44.84
CA THR A 120 -29.72 -18.46 -45.40
C THR A 120 -30.89 -18.86 -44.53
N TYR A 121 -31.69 -17.89 -44.13
CA TYR A 121 -32.80 -18.07 -43.18
C TYR A 121 -34.11 -17.64 -43.78
N THR A 122 -35.20 -18.26 -43.31
CA THR A 122 -36.57 -17.80 -43.53
C THR A 122 -37.41 -18.01 -42.28
N VAL A 123 -38.52 -17.31 -42.20
CA VAL A 123 -39.46 -17.40 -41.08
C VAL A 123 -40.89 -17.60 -41.61
N ARG A 124 -41.70 -18.35 -40.89
CA ARG A 124 -43.09 -18.64 -41.23
C ARG A 124 -43.99 -18.52 -40.00
N CYS A 125 -45.20 -17.99 -40.17
CA CYS A 125 -46.19 -18.04 -39.11
C CYS A 125 -46.77 -19.45 -38.96
N ILE A 126 -46.98 -19.88 -37.73
CA ILE A 126 -47.56 -21.18 -37.38
C ILE A 126 -48.70 -21.02 -36.38
N SER A 127 -49.56 -22.03 -36.30
CA SER A 127 -50.61 -22.11 -35.27
C SER A 127 -50.00 -22.12 -33.87
N TYR A 128 -50.76 -21.74 -32.84
CA TYR A 128 -50.30 -21.70 -31.45
C TYR A 128 -49.77 -23.06 -30.99
N ASN A 129 -50.44 -24.16 -31.35
CA ASN A 129 -50.02 -25.53 -31.05
C ASN A 129 -48.90 -26.05 -31.96
N ALA A 130 -48.42 -25.23 -32.89
CA ALA A 130 -47.35 -25.53 -33.85
C ALA A 130 -47.62 -26.69 -34.82
N LYS A 131 -48.88 -27.12 -34.95
CA LYS A 131 -49.28 -28.26 -35.81
C LYS A 131 -49.50 -27.86 -37.26
N SER A 132 -49.80 -26.60 -37.56
CA SER A 132 -50.10 -26.13 -38.92
C SER A 132 -49.37 -24.82 -39.25
N PHE A 133 -49.14 -24.62 -40.54
CA PHE A 133 -48.65 -23.35 -41.07
C PHE A 133 -49.82 -22.41 -41.29
N THR A 134 -49.69 -21.15 -40.94
CA THR A 134 -50.69 -20.12 -41.09
C THR A 134 -50.35 -19.05 -42.12
N SER A 135 -49.10 -19.02 -42.58
CA SER A 135 -48.62 -18.10 -43.63
C SER A 135 -47.78 -18.82 -44.70
N GLY A 136 -47.49 -18.13 -45.78
CA GLY A 136 -46.40 -18.43 -46.67
C GLY A 136 -45.06 -18.15 -46.00
N PHE A 137 -43.98 -18.16 -46.78
CA PHE A 137 -42.63 -17.79 -46.36
C PHE A 137 -41.81 -17.28 -47.54
N ASP A 138 -40.73 -16.56 -47.29
CA ASP A 138 -39.76 -16.15 -48.31
C ASP A 138 -38.91 -17.37 -48.76
N HIS A 139 -39.13 -17.81 -50.02
CA HIS A 139 -38.44 -18.96 -50.63
C HIS A 139 -36.97 -18.66 -50.99
N LYS A 140 -36.60 -17.37 -51.20
CA LYS A 140 -35.20 -16.96 -51.39
C LYS A 140 -34.44 -17.03 -50.07
N GLY A 141 -35.08 -16.53 -49.03
CA GLY A 141 -34.50 -16.35 -47.70
C GLY A 141 -33.55 -15.18 -47.62
N THR A 142 -33.15 -14.86 -46.39
CA THR A 142 -32.16 -13.82 -46.07
C THR A 142 -30.84 -14.48 -45.77
N GLU A 143 -29.79 -14.14 -46.54
CA GLU A 143 -28.43 -14.62 -46.32
C GLU A 143 -27.66 -13.70 -45.38
N THR A 144 -26.86 -14.27 -44.51
CA THR A 144 -25.96 -13.58 -43.58
C THR A 144 -24.74 -14.43 -43.27
N THR A 145 -23.60 -13.78 -43.05
CA THR A 145 -22.39 -14.47 -42.58
C THR A 145 -22.24 -14.26 -41.06
N TYR A 146 -22.19 -15.36 -40.32
CA TYR A 146 -21.99 -15.31 -38.87
C TYR A 146 -20.53 -15.08 -38.52
N ILE A 147 -20.26 -14.11 -37.67
CA ILE A 147 -18.94 -13.82 -37.09
C ILE A 147 -19.02 -13.97 -35.57
N ALA A 148 -18.30 -14.92 -35.03
CA ALA A 148 -18.31 -15.19 -33.60
C ALA A 148 -17.74 -14.01 -32.77
N THR A 149 -18.22 -13.89 -31.54
CA THR A 149 -17.68 -12.93 -30.59
C THR A 149 -16.25 -13.35 -30.17
N PRO A 150 -15.23 -12.48 -30.32
CA PRO A 150 -13.91 -12.77 -29.81
C PRO A 150 -13.95 -12.98 -28.29
N GLN A 151 -13.15 -13.93 -27.79
CA GLN A 151 -13.01 -14.19 -26.36
C GLN A 151 -11.59 -13.82 -25.93
N ILE A 152 -11.48 -12.95 -24.92
CA ILE A 152 -10.19 -12.64 -24.30
C ILE A 152 -9.70 -13.90 -23.60
N SER A 153 -8.56 -14.43 -24.07
CA SER A 153 -7.94 -15.63 -23.53
C SER A 153 -6.93 -15.33 -22.44
N LYS A 154 -6.37 -14.10 -22.42
CA LYS A 154 -5.35 -13.70 -21.46
C LYS A 154 -5.26 -12.20 -21.26
N LEU A 155 -5.13 -11.78 -19.99
CA LEU A 155 -4.77 -10.43 -19.56
C LEU A 155 -3.52 -10.50 -18.69
N GLU A 156 -2.51 -9.72 -19.02
CA GLU A 156 -1.21 -9.73 -18.32
C GLU A 156 -0.70 -8.31 -18.06
N SER A 157 -0.20 -8.07 -16.84
CA SER A 157 0.63 -6.90 -16.58
C SER A 157 2.01 -7.11 -17.20
N VAL A 158 2.35 -6.35 -18.22
CA VAL A 158 3.67 -6.34 -18.88
C VAL A 158 4.43 -5.06 -18.54
N ASN A 159 5.67 -4.94 -19.02
CA ASN A 159 6.49 -3.76 -18.71
C ASN A 159 5.89 -2.45 -19.23
N SER A 160 5.20 -2.50 -20.36
CA SER A 160 4.59 -1.35 -21.04
C SER A 160 3.12 -1.11 -20.74
N GLY A 161 2.46 -1.94 -19.91
CA GLY A 161 1.03 -1.80 -19.64
C GLY A 161 0.30 -3.11 -19.40
N VAL A 162 -0.97 -3.19 -19.82
CA VAL A 162 -1.76 -4.41 -19.84
C VAL A 162 -1.75 -5.00 -21.24
N LYS A 163 -1.19 -6.20 -21.40
CA LYS A 163 -1.31 -6.97 -22.64
C LYS A 163 -2.58 -7.79 -22.63
N LEU A 164 -3.39 -7.58 -23.67
CA LEU A 164 -4.57 -8.36 -23.98
C LEU A 164 -4.26 -9.35 -25.08
N SER A 165 -4.79 -10.56 -25.00
CA SER A 165 -4.77 -11.54 -26.09
C SER A 165 -6.12 -12.21 -26.18
N TRP A 166 -6.58 -12.49 -27.40
CA TRP A 166 -7.88 -13.15 -27.68
C TRP A 166 -7.72 -14.19 -28.79
N ASN A 167 -8.74 -15.04 -28.93
CA ASN A 167 -8.74 -16.05 -29.97
C ASN A 167 -8.95 -15.42 -31.35
N SER A 168 -8.33 -15.97 -32.38
CA SER A 168 -8.66 -15.69 -33.78
C SER A 168 -10.10 -16.12 -34.06
N VAL A 169 -10.83 -15.30 -34.81
CA VAL A 169 -12.22 -15.51 -35.20
C VAL A 169 -12.30 -15.70 -36.71
N GLY A 170 -12.83 -16.86 -37.14
CA GLY A 170 -12.99 -17.16 -38.56
C GLY A 170 -13.89 -16.13 -39.25
N GLY A 171 -13.44 -15.57 -40.36
CA GLY A 171 -14.14 -14.53 -41.12
C GLY A 171 -14.01 -13.11 -40.55
N ALA A 172 -13.33 -12.92 -39.43
CA ALA A 172 -13.05 -11.58 -38.91
C ALA A 172 -11.99 -10.89 -39.79
N GLU A 173 -12.24 -9.64 -40.16
CA GLU A 173 -11.31 -8.79 -40.91
C GLU A 173 -10.41 -8.00 -39.95
N MET A 174 -11.00 -7.37 -38.95
CA MET A 174 -10.32 -6.59 -37.91
C MET A 174 -11.03 -6.74 -36.56
N TYR A 175 -10.35 -6.31 -35.51
CA TYR A 175 -10.85 -6.28 -34.14
C TYR A 175 -10.84 -4.86 -33.61
N ARG A 176 -11.87 -4.49 -32.85
CA ARG A 176 -11.92 -3.28 -32.03
C ARG A 176 -11.91 -3.68 -30.57
N VAL A 177 -10.90 -3.17 -29.87
CA VAL A 177 -10.72 -3.36 -28.43
C VAL A 177 -11.31 -2.19 -27.67
N PHE A 178 -12.00 -2.47 -26.59
CA PHE A 178 -12.59 -1.48 -25.70
C PHE A 178 -12.10 -1.70 -24.27
N TYR A 179 -11.97 -0.61 -23.53
CA TYR A 179 -11.87 -0.63 -22.07
C TYR A 179 -13.12 -0.03 -21.44
N LYS A 180 -13.44 -0.43 -20.19
CA LYS A 180 -14.60 0.05 -19.46
C LYS A 180 -14.25 1.31 -18.71
N GLY A 181 -14.68 2.47 -19.23
CA GLY A 181 -14.56 3.78 -18.60
C GLY A 181 -15.77 4.11 -17.70
N ARG A 182 -15.80 5.33 -17.16
CA ARG A 182 -16.89 5.82 -16.29
C ARG A 182 -18.25 5.86 -17.01
N HIS A 183 -18.24 6.15 -18.31
CA HIS A 183 -19.45 6.32 -19.12
C HIS A 183 -19.74 5.11 -20.03
N GLY A 184 -19.16 3.95 -19.72
CA GLY A 184 -19.32 2.72 -20.50
C GLY A 184 -18.07 2.31 -21.26
N TRP A 185 -18.27 1.59 -22.38
CA TRP A 185 -17.18 1.07 -23.20
C TRP A 185 -16.56 2.16 -24.07
N THR A 186 -15.28 2.39 -23.92
CA THR A 186 -14.48 3.36 -24.70
C THR A 186 -13.52 2.60 -25.60
N LYS A 187 -13.43 3.01 -26.87
CA LYS A 187 -12.48 2.44 -27.84
C LYS A 187 -11.05 2.64 -27.35
N LEU A 188 -10.27 1.53 -27.34
CA LEU A 188 -8.84 1.55 -27.12
C LEU A 188 -8.09 1.59 -28.45
N VAL A 189 -8.30 0.59 -29.29
CA VAL A 189 -7.59 0.44 -30.57
C VAL A 189 -8.37 -0.41 -31.55
N ASP A 190 -8.15 -0.20 -32.87
CA ASP A 190 -8.53 -1.10 -33.95
C ASP A 190 -7.25 -1.81 -34.44
N THR A 191 -7.30 -3.13 -34.67
CA THR A 191 -6.14 -3.94 -35.06
C THR A 191 -6.56 -5.19 -35.82
N ALA A 192 -5.72 -5.66 -36.75
CA ALA A 192 -5.86 -6.97 -37.38
C ALA A 192 -5.25 -8.11 -36.53
N GLU A 193 -4.39 -7.75 -35.55
CA GLU A 193 -3.73 -8.70 -34.68
C GLU A 193 -4.70 -9.26 -33.62
N THR A 194 -4.34 -10.39 -33.01
CA THR A 194 -5.10 -11.02 -31.92
C THR A 194 -4.59 -10.65 -30.52
N SER A 195 -3.80 -9.56 -30.45
CA SER A 195 -3.33 -8.99 -29.17
C SER A 195 -3.03 -7.50 -29.30
N CYS A 196 -3.11 -6.78 -28.17
CA CYS A 196 -2.65 -5.39 -28.06
C CYS A 196 -2.14 -5.10 -26.65
N VAL A 197 -1.56 -3.91 -26.45
CA VAL A 197 -1.14 -3.43 -25.14
C VAL A 197 -1.81 -2.10 -24.86
N ASP A 198 -2.53 -2.02 -23.73
CA ASP A 198 -2.99 -0.77 -23.17
C ASP A 198 -1.86 -0.18 -22.30
N SER A 199 -1.25 0.89 -22.77
CA SER A 199 -0.14 1.58 -22.09
C SER A 199 -0.59 2.71 -21.17
N ASP A 200 -1.84 3.16 -21.28
CA ASP A 200 -2.39 4.24 -20.47
C ASP A 200 -3.07 3.70 -19.19
N VAL A 201 -2.29 2.97 -18.41
CA VAL A 201 -2.75 2.29 -17.20
C VAL A 201 -1.91 2.65 -15.98
N LEU A 202 -2.58 2.85 -14.84
CA LEU A 202 -1.95 3.18 -13.56
C LEU A 202 -1.88 1.96 -12.64
N SER A 203 -0.71 1.73 -12.07
CA SER A 203 -0.49 0.59 -11.18
C SER A 203 -1.42 0.60 -9.96
N GLY A 204 -1.95 -0.57 -9.63
CA GLY A 204 -2.87 -0.80 -8.52
C GLY A 204 -4.35 -0.65 -8.87
N ASN A 205 -4.69 -0.24 -10.09
CA ASN A 205 -6.07 -0.09 -10.55
C ASN A 205 -6.55 -1.34 -11.31
N ASN A 206 -7.87 -1.56 -11.30
CA ASN A 206 -8.52 -2.61 -12.07
C ASN A 206 -8.96 -2.03 -13.43
N TYR A 207 -8.79 -2.82 -14.47
CA TYR A 207 -9.20 -2.51 -15.84
C TYR A 207 -10.00 -3.67 -16.40
N THR A 208 -11.08 -3.36 -17.14
CA THR A 208 -11.95 -4.34 -17.75
C THR A 208 -12.00 -4.08 -19.25
N TYR A 209 -11.87 -5.12 -20.05
CA TYR A 209 -11.76 -5.03 -21.50
C TYR A 209 -12.76 -5.96 -22.19
N THR A 210 -13.14 -5.60 -23.41
CA THR A 210 -13.87 -6.46 -24.33
C THR A 210 -13.37 -6.24 -25.75
N VAL A 211 -13.62 -7.21 -26.61
CA VAL A 211 -13.20 -7.17 -28.01
C VAL A 211 -14.40 -7.47 -28.91
N ARG A 212 -14.43 -6.87 -30.08
CA ARG A 212 -15.47 -7.05 -31.09
C ARG A 212 -14.85 -7.08 -32.50
N CYS A 213 -15.35 -7.95 -33.38
CA CYS A 213 -14.96 -7.91 -34.79
C CYS A 213 -15.62 -6.73 -35.50
N ILE A 214 -14.87 -6.09 -36.39
CA ILE A 214 -15.31 -4.97 -37.21
C ILE A 214 -14.92 -5.19 -38.67
N SER A 215 -15.60 -4.50 -39.59
CA SER A 215 -15.21 -4.44 -41.00
C SER A 215 -13.87 -3.77 -41.21
N ASN A 216 -13.21 -4.05 -42.34
CA ASN A 216 -11.90 -3.52 -42.68
C ASN A 216 -11.84 -1.99 -42.71
N ASP A 217 -12.95 -1.34 -43.11
CA ASP A 217 -13.12 0.11 -43.08
C ASP A 217 -13.47 0.67 -41.67
N ALA A 218 -13.53 -0.19 -40.67
CA ALA A 218 -13.88 0.09 -39.29
C ALA A 218 -15.27 0.73 -39.05
N ARG A 219 -16.14 0.72 -40.07
CA ARG A 219 -17.47 1.38 -40.01
C ARG A 219 -18.56 0.49 -39.44
N LYS A 220 -18.43 -0.83 -39.57
CA LYS A 220 -19.46 -1.78 -39.18
C LYS A 220 -18.95 -2.76 -38.12
N TYR A 221 -19.79 -3.06 -37.16
CA TYR A 221 -19.60 -4.18 -36.24
C TYR A 221 -20.07 -5.47 -36.92
N GLN A 222 -19.17 -6.45 -36.97
CA GLN A 222 -19.45 -7.75 -37.58
C GLN A 222 -19.82 -8.82 -36.56
N SER A 223 -19.42 -8.66 -35.29
CA SER A 223 -19.76 -9.61 -34.23
C SER A 223 -20.47 -8.97 -33.05
N GLY A 224 -20.97 -9.80 -32.12
CA GLY A 224 -21.28 -9.40 -30.76
C GLY A 224 -20.02 -9.03 -29.95
N TYR A 225 -20.21 -8.82 -28.66
CA TYR A 225 -19.13 -8.63 -27.70
C TYR A 225 -19.53 -9.17 -26.32
N ASP A 226 -18.57 -9.47 -25.48
CA ASP A 226 -18.84 -9.79 -24.08
C ASP A 226 -19.20 -8.51 -23.32
N LYS A 227 -20.46 -8.40 -22.86
CA LYS A 227 -20.96 -7.23 -22.12
C LYS A 227 -20.36 -7.08 -20.72
N ASN A 228 -19.91 -8.18 -20.13
CA ASN A 228 -19.24 -8.17 -18.81
C ASN A 228 -17.79 -7.77 -18.96
N GLY A 229 -17.13 -8.28 -20.00
CA GLY A 229 -15.71 -8.15 -20.26
C GLY A 229 -14.84 -8.95 -19.28
N GLU A 230 -13.55 -8.97 -19.55
CA GLU A 230 -12.54 -9.61 -18.71
C GLU A 230 -11.75 -8.55 -17.94
N SER A 231 -11.44 -8.83 -16.67
CA SER A 231 -10.82 -7.86 -15.76
C SER A 231 -9.45 -8.27 -15.27
N VAL A 232 -8.57 -7.30 -15.12
CA VAL A 232 -7.23 -7.47 -14.55
C VAL A 232 -6.86 -6.28 -13.66
N LYS A 233 -6.16 -6.56 -12.56
CA LYS A 233 -5.50 -5.52 -11.78
C LYS A 233 -4.11 -5.29 -12.34
N TYR A 234 -3.86 -4.09 -12.88
CA TYR A 234 -2.55 -3.74 -13.40
C TYR A 234 -1.55 -3.49 -12.27
N ILE A 235 -0.39 -4.13 -12.35
CA ILE A 235 0.75 -3.90 -11.45
C ILE A 235 1.96 -3.57 -12.31
N ALA A 236 2.49 -2.37 -12.15
CA ALA A 236 3.65 -1.91 -12.91
C ALA A 236 4.91 -2.71 -12.58
N THR A 237 5.82 -2.78 -13.52
CA THR A 237 7.14 -3.37 -13.31
C THR A 237 7.99 -2.49 -12.39
N PRO A 238 8.61 -3.06 -11.31
CA PRO A 238 9.54 -2.31 -10.49
C PRO A 238 10.75 -1.83 -11.29
N LYS A 239 11.21 -0.60 -11.04
CA LYS A 239 12.43 -0.05 -11.66
C LYS A 239 13.52 0.08 -10.59
N VAL A 240 14.70 -0.48 -10.81
CA VAL A 240 15.85 -0.29 -9.93
C VAL A 240 16.29 1.17 -10.03
N THR A 241 16.32 1.87 -8.87
CA THR A 241 16.60 3.31 -8.79
C THR A 241 17.96 3.63 -8.19
N LYS A 242 18.49 2.71 -7.37
CA LYS A 242 19.78 2.90 -6.68
C LYS A 242 20.47 1.57 -6.44
N THR A 243 21.79 1.56 -6.58
CA THR A 243 22.64 0.45 -6.15
C THR A 243 23.75 0.94 -5.24
N ASN A 244 24.11 0.10 -4.28
CA ASN A 244 25.36 0.26 -3.53
C ASN A 244 26.16 -1.02 -3.72
N VAL A 245 27.38 -0.89 -4.19
CA VAL A 245 28.26 -2.02 -4.48
C VAL A 245 29.42 -2.07 -3.47
N THR A 246 29.87 -3.29 -3.17
CA THR A 246 31.12 -3.57 -2.48
C THR A 246 31.89 -4.59 -3.31
N TYR A 247 33.05 -5.00 -2.86
CA TYR A 247 33.83 -6.03 -3.55
C TYR A 247 33.15 -7.40 -3.61
N ASN A 248 32.18 -7.66 -2.75
CA ASN A 248 31.52 -8.96 -2.63
C ASN A 248 29.98 -8.89 -2.50
N SER A 249 29.40 -7.72 -2.74
CA SER A 249 27.95 -7.57 -2.66
C SER A 249 27.41 -6.43 -3.52
N VAL A 250 26.14 -6.58 -3.94
CA VAL A 250 25.35 -5.54 -4.59
C VAL A 250 24.04 -5.36 -3.83
N LYS A 251 23.81 -4.18 -3.26
CA LYS A 251 22.51 -3.79 -2.71
C LYS A 251 21.71 -3.07 -3.79
N LEU A 252 20.58 -3.65 -4.16
CA LEU A 252 19.61 -3.10 -5.08
C LEU A 252 18.50 -2.37 -4.30
N THR A 253 18.05 -1.24 -4.80
CA THR A 253 16.86 -0.51 -4.33
C THR A 253 16.01 -0.13 -5.53
N TRP A 254 14.70 -0.29 -5.42
CA TRP A 254 13.73 0.01 -6.47
C TRP A 254 12.56 0.83 -5.95
N ASN A 255 11.78 1.42 -6.86
CA ASN A 255 10.59 2.19 -6.52
C ASN A 255 9.50 1.31 -5.90
N LYS A 256 8.76 1.85 -4.93
CA LYS A 256 7.55 1.21 -4.42
C LYS A 256 6.47 1.19 -5.52
N VAL A 257 5.93 0.01 -5.81
CA VAL A 257 4.87 -0.17 -6.82
C VAL A 257 3.51 -0.22 -6.13
N LYS A 258 2.59 0.65 -6.53
CA LYS A 258 1.22 0.68 -5.98
C LYS A 258 0.51 -0.63 -6.30
N GLY A 259 -0.09 -1.26 -5.30
CA GLY A 259 -0.78 -2.54 -5.43
C GLY A 259 0.12 -3.78 -5.39
N ALA A 260 1.45 -3.62 -5.35
CA ALA A 260 2.37 -4.75 -5.18
C ALA A 260 2.30 -5.29 -3.74
N GLU A 261 2.17 -6.61 -3.62
CA GLU A 261 2.13 -7.31 -2.32
C GLU A 261 3.53 -7.76 -1.89
N LYS A 262 4.34 -8.19 -2.86
CA LYS A 262 5.68 -8.74 -2.65
C LYS A 262 6.51 -8.61 -3.93
N TYR A 263 7.83 -8.60 -3.78
CA TYR A 263 8.78 -8.52 -4.89
C TYR A 263 9.62 -9.80 -4.95
N ARG A 264 9.99 -10.21 -6.15
CA ARG A 264 10.95 -11.26 -6.43
C ARG A 264 12.11 -10.70 -7.22
N VAL A 265 13.31 -10.90 -6.70
CA VAL A 265 14.56 -10.39 -7.29
C VAL A 265 15.30 -11.54 -7.95
N TYR A 266 15.80 -11.28 -9.13
CA TYR A 266 16.56 -12.22 -9.93
C TYR A 266 17.93 -11.66 -10.30
N ARG A 267 18.91 -12.56 -10.44
CA ARG A 267 20.21 -12.31 -11.04
C ARG A 267 20.32 -13.13 -12.32
N LYS A 268 20.87 -12.54 -13.38
CA LYS A 268 21.12 -13.21 -14.64
C LYS A 268 22.23 -14.25 -14.48
N ASN A 269 22.02 -15.45 -15.02
CA ASN A 269 22.98 -16.54 -15.04
C ASN A 269 23.00 -17.12 -16.45
N GLY A 270 23.99 -16.74 -17.27
CA GLY A 270 23.96 -16.98 -18.71
C GLY A 270 22.71 -16.34 -19.34
N ASN A 271 21.92 -17.14 -20.05
CA ASN A 271 20.67 -16.69 -20.70
C ASN A 271 19.42 -16.80 -19.78
N THR A 272 19.58 -17.26 -18.54
CA THR A 272 18.45 -17.48 -17.61
C THR A 272 18.48 -16.52 -16.42
N TRP A 273 17.34 -16.40 -15.73
CA TRP A 273 17.19 -15.60 -14.53
C TRP A 273 17.10 -16.51 -13.29
N LYS A 274 18.11 -16.45 -12.41
CA LYS A 274 18.13 -17.17 -11.13
C LYS A 274 17.51 -16.31 -10.05
N ARG A 275 16.48 -16.82 -9.36
CA ARG A 275 15.89 -16.18 -8.18
C ARG A 275 16.93 -16.08 -7.07
N ILE A 276 17.05 -14.88 -6.48
CA ILE A 276 17.92 -14.63 -5.32
C ILE A 276 17.14 -14.30 -4.05
N ALA A 277 15.97 -13.66 -4.15
CA ALA A 277 15.16 -13.33 -2.98
C ALA A 277 13.69 -13.07 -3.31
N ASP A 278 12.81 -13.31 -2.32
CA ASP A 278 11.46 -12.77 -2.23
C ASP A 278 11.37 -11.86 -1.01
N THR A 279 10.79 -10.66 -1.17
CA THR A 279 10.73 -9.66 -0.09
C THR A 279 9.51 -8.74 -0.20
N LYS A 280 9.04 -8.20 0.93
CA LYS A 280 8.10 -7.08 0.99
C LYS A 280 8.82 -5.72 0.96
N SER A 281 10.14 -5.71 1.22
CA SER A 281 10.98 -4.51 1.17
C SER A 281 11.22 -4.08 -0.28
N THR A 282 11.53 -2.81 -0.48
CA THR A 282 11.97 -2.25 -1.77
C THR A 282 13.47 -2.31 -1.97
N SER A 283 14.19 -3.13 -1.20
CA SER A 283 15.62 -3.36 -1.38
C SER A 283 16.04 -4.78 -1.00
N VAL A 284 17.10 -5.28 -1.66
CA VAL A 284 17.75 -6.57 -1.39
C VAL A 284 19.26 -6.40 -1.55
N THR A 285 20.04 -7.13 -0.74
CA THR A 285 21.49 -7.23 -0.91
C THR A 285 21.84 -8.65 -1.38
N ASP A 286 22.41 -8.74 -2.57
CA ASP A 286 23.05 -9.95 -3.09
C ASP A 286 24.48 -10.01 -2.55
N LYS A 287 24.83 -11.11 -1.90
CA LYS A 287 26.10 -11.30 -1.18
C LYS A 287 26.93 -12.41 -1.81
N ASN A 288 28.19 -12.55 -1.35
CA ASN A 288 29.13 -13.58 -1.79
C ASN A 288 29.41 -13.54 -3.30
N LEU A 289 29.51 -12.33 -3.82
CA LEU A 289 29.88 -12.06 -5.20
C LEU A 289 31.40 -11.98 -5.35
N SER A 290 31.91 -12.25 -6.55
CA SER A 290 33.31 -12.01 -6.91
C SER A 290 33.56 -10.51 -7.10
N ALA A 291 34.74 -10.04 -6.74
CA ALA A 291 35.17 -8.67 -6.98
C ALA A 291 35.33 -8.40 -8.49
N GLU A 292 35.21 -7.13 -8.88
CA GLU A 292 35.44 -6.64 -10.26
C GLU A 292 34.62 -7.37 -11.32
N LYS A 293 33.46 -7.90 -10.93
CA LYS A 293 32.58 -8.66 -11.80
C LYS A 293 31.23 -7.97 -11.96
N SER A 294 30.73 -7.93 -13.19
CA SER A 294 29.42 -7.39 -13.53
C SER A 294 28.32 -8.42 -13.30
N TYR A 295 27.23 -7.98 -12.70
CA TYR A 295 26.03 -8.77 -12.40
C TYR A 295 24.80 -8.02 -12.84
N THR A 296 23.92 -8.70 -13.58
CA THR A 296 22.68 -8.11 -14.10
C THR A 296 21.49 -8.63 -13.31
N TYR A 297 20.59 -7.74 -12.92
CA TYR A 297 19.45 -8.00 -12.05
C TYR A 297 18.15 -7.54 -12.65
N THR A 298 17.05 -8.19 -12.27
CA THR A 298 15.71 -7.71 -12.53
C THR A 298 14.81 -7.96 -11.31
N VAL A 299 13.76 -7.16 -11.20
CA VAL A 299 12.79 -7.27 -10.11
C VAL A 299 11.40 -7.40 -10.70
N ARG A 300 10.56 -8.22 -10.09
CA ARG A 300 9.19 -8.48 -10.49
C ARG A 300 8.26 -8.48 -9.29
N CYS A 301 7.06 -7.92 -9.43
CA CYS A 301 6.01 -8.09 -8.43
C CYS A 301 5.41 -9.49 -8.49
N ILE A 302 5.12 -10.05 -7.31
CA ILE A 302 4.49 -11.37 -7.15
C ILE A 302 3.33 -11.28 -6.16
N THR A 303 2.43 -12.25 -6.20
CA THR A 303 1.34 -12.39 -5.21
C THR A 303 1.89 -12.64 -3.81
N ALA A 304 1.10 -12.39 -2.76
CA ALA A 304 1.50 -12.56 -1.35
C ALA A 304 2.06 -13.95 -1.05
N ASN A 305 1.44 -15.00 -1.62
CA ASN A 305 1.89 -16.40 -1.49
C ASN A 305 3.09 -16.76 -2.38
N GLY A 306 3.52 -15.84 -3.25
CA GLY A 306 4.65 -16.05 -4.17
C GLY A 306 4.41 -17.01 -5.33
N LYS A 307 3.18 -17.52 -5.52
CA LYS A 307 2.88 -18.53 -6.54
C LYS A 307 2.70 -17.96 -7.95
N LYS A 308 2.25 -16.69 -8.09
CA LYS A 308 1.98 -16.06 -9.39
C LYS A 308 2.76 -14.76 -9.55
N PHE A 309 3.10 -14.44 -10.78
CA PHE A 309 3.63 -13.12 -11.13
C PHE A 309 2.47 -12.13 -11.23
N ALA A 310 2.66 -10.95 -10.65
CA ALA A 310 1.69 -9.86 -10.66
C ALA A 310 2.08 -8.74 -11.62
N SER A 311 3.35 -8.64 -12.01
CA SER A 311 3.84 -7.65 -12.98
C SER A 311 4.68 -8.29 -14.09
N GLY A 312 4.98 -7.51 -15.13
CA GLY A 312 6.09 -7.75 -16.04
C GLY A 312 7.44 -7.68 -15.32
N TYR A 313 8.52 -7.71 -16.09
CA TYR A 313 9.88 -7.49 -15.61
C TYR A 313 10.73 -6.85 -16.72
N ASP A 314 11.79 -6.16 -16.34
CA ASP A 314 12.77 -5.64 -17.28
C ASP A 314 13.65 -6.81 -17.77
N SER A 315 13.48 -7.19 -19.05
CA SER A 315 14.23 -8.30 -19.68
C SER A 315 15.69 -7.95 -19.97
N LYS A 316 16.02 -6.66 -20.15
CA LYS A 316 17.40 -6.17 -20.27
C LYS A 316 18.09 -6.23 -18.90
N GLY A 317 17.37 -5.88 -17.86
CA GLY A 317 17.83 -5.83 -16.47
C GLY A 317 18.73 -4.63 -16.19
N PHE A 318 19.11 -4.53 -14.93
CA PHE A 318 20.05 -3.51 -14.42
C PHE A 318 21.39 -4.15 -14.09
N THR A 319 22.49 -3.64 -14.64
CA THR A 319 23.84 -4.17 -14.43
C THR A 319 24.60 -3.33 -13.40
N ALA A 320 25.25 -4.00 -12.45
CA ALA A 320 26.15 -3.40 -11.48
C ALA A 320 27.45 -4.21 -11.40
N THR A 321 28.58 -3.50 -11.35
CA THR A 321 29.91 -4.11 -11.24
C THR A 321 30.40 -3.96 -9.80
N THR A 322 30.84 -5.06 -9.17
CA THR A 322 31.43 -5.06 -7.85
C THR A 322 32.77 -4.35 -7.86
N SER A 323 33.11 -3.72 -6.72
CA SER A 323 34.39 -3.01 -6.55
C SER A 323 35.57 -3.98 -6.49
N PRO A 324 36.80 -3.52 -6.69
CA PRO A 324 38.01 -4.26 -6.34
C PRO A 324 38.02 -4.67 -4.86
N VAL A 325 38.74 -5.72 -4.53
CA VAL A 325 38.95 -6.12 -3.14
C VAL A 325 39.78 -5.01 -2.44
N PRO A 326 39.25 -4.39 -1.37
CA PRO A 326 40.02 -3.37 -0.67
C PRO A 326 41.26 -3.96 0.00
N PRO A 327 42.38 -3.26 0.05
CA PRO A 327 43.61 -3.75 0.66
C PRO A 327 43.48 -4.00 2.16
N VAL A 328 42.48 -3.36 2.81
CA VAL A 328 42.08 -3.62 4.20
C VAL A 328 40.60 -3.95 4.26
N ILE A 329 40.25 -5.06 4.91
CA ILE A 329 38.87 -5.48 5.17
C ILE A 329 38.65 -5.48 6.68
N PHE A 330 37.54 -4.89 7.11
CA PHE A 330 37.11 -4.94 8.51
C PHE A 330 36.21 -6.14 8.79
N ASP A 331 36.31 -6.70 9.98
CA ASP A 331 35.40 -7.75 10.48
C ASP A 331 33.96 -7.24 10.61
N LYS A 332 33.79 -5.95 10.90
CA LYS A 332 32.49 -5.28 11.03
C LYS A 332 32.48 -3.91 10.36
N THR A 333 31.43 -3.62 9.64
CA THR A 333 31.19 -2.30 9.02
C THR A 333 30.47 -1.33 9.95
N SER A 334 29.97 -1.83 11.08
CA SER A 334 29.31 -1.00 12.12
C SER A 334 29.44 -1.66 13.48
N VAL A 335 29.73 -0.85 14.50
CA VAL A 335 29.78 -1.26 15.90
C VAL A 335 29.11 -0.22 16.79
N THR A 336 28.57 -0.68 17.93
CA THR A 336 28.11 0.20 19.02
C THR A 336 29.04 0.04 20.19
N VAL A 337 29.55 1.15 20.73
CA VAL A 337 30.49 1.17 21.86
C VAL A 337 29.93 2.12 22.91
N ASP A 338 29.94 1.69 24.18
CA ASP A 338 29.50 2.54 25.28
C ASP A 338 30.52 3.67 25.51
N LYS A 339 30.02 4.87 25.80
CA LYS A 339 30.86 6.02 26.11
C LYS A 339 31.93 5.66 27.16
N GLY A 340 33.18 6.06 26.94
CA GLY A 340 34.34 5.78 27.79
C GLY A 340 35.00 4.42 27.53
N LYS A 341 34.35 3.48 26.82
CA LYS A 341 34.92 2.18 26.48
C LYS A 341 35.69 2.22 25.17
N THR A 342 36.49 1.18 24.94
CA THR A 342 37.28 1.02 23.72
C THR A 342 36.85 -0.23 22.96
N TYR A 343 37.02 -0.19 21.62
CA TYR A 343 36.79 -1.31 20.71
C TYR A 343 37.93 -1.36 19.68
N THR A 344 38.57 -2.50 19.50
CA THR A 344 39.59 -2.66 18.46
C THR A 344 38.96 -3.24 17.21
N ILE A 345 39.03 -2.52 16.09
CA ILE A 345 38.57 -2.99 14.79
C ILE A 345 39.55 -4.05 14.31
N LYS A 346 39.04 -5.27 14.12
CA LYS A 346 39.82 -6.37 13.54
C LYS A 346 39.92 -6.20 12.02
N THR A 347 41.15 -6.25 11.51
CA THR A 347 41.45 -6.04 10.09
C THR A 347 42.05 -7.31 9.46
N LYS A 348 41.68 -7.54 8.19
CA LYS A 348 42.44 -8.42 7.28
C LYS A 348 43.14 -7.52 6.28
N VAL A 349 44.45 -7.60 6.20
CA VAL A 349 45.27 -6.80 5.30
C VAL A 349 45.86 -7.70 4.24
N ALA A 350 45.73 -7.31 2.96
CA ALA A 350 46.23 -8.08 1.83
C ALA A 350 47.78 -8.09 1.81
N ASP A 351 48.39 -6.92 2.05
CA ASP A 351 49.83 -6.76 2.10
C ASP A 351 50.21 -6.11 3.46
N LYS A 352 50.84 -6.90 4.35
CA LYS A 352 51.23 -6.46 5.70
C LYS A 352 52.41 -5.49 5.73
N SER A 353 53.13 -5.33 4.61
CA SER A 353 54.24 -4.37 4.51
C SER A 353 53.77 -2.93 4.36
N LYS A 354 52.50 -2.73 3.91
CA LYS A 354 51.93 -1.40 3.69
C LYS A 354 51.35 -0.80 4.97
N PRO A 355 51.69 0.45 5.28
CA PRO A 355 51.16 1.12 6.46
C PRO A 355 49.67 1.43 6.32
N ILE A 356 48.91 1.25 7.39
CA ILE A 356 47.52 1.64 7.49
C ILE A 356 47.41 3.01 8.13
N THR A 357 46.85 3.98 7.46
CA THR A 357 46.51 5.29 8.03
C THR A 357 45.10 5.27 8.59
N TRP A 358 44.95 5.56 9.87
CA TRP A 358 43.64 5.58 10.54
C TRP A 358 43.16 7.01 10.77
N SER A 359 41.87 7.25 10.55
CA SER A 359 41.22 8.52 10.78
C SER A 359 39.79 8.38 11.29
N THR A 360 39.25 9.45 11.84
CA THR A 360 37.88 9.56 12.31
C THR A 360 37.18 10.76 11.70
N SER A 361 35.93 10.63 11.34
CA SER A 361 35.11 11.77 10.85
C SER A 361 34.69 12.73 11.97
N ASN A 362 34.77 12.30 13.25
CA ASN A 362 34.39 13.15 14.38
C ASN A 362 35.09 12.68 15.68
N ALA A 363 36.20 13.31 16.02
CA ALA A 363 36.97 13.01 17.24
C ALA A 363 36.21 13.31 18.54
N LYS A 364 35.21 14.21 18.52
CA LYS A 364 34.34 14.47 19.69
C LYS A 364 33.38 13.30 19.98
N VAL A 365 33.15 12.43 19.00
CA VAL A 365 32.31 11.22 19.15
C VAL A 365 33.17 9.98 19.40
N ALA A 366 34.18 9.74 18.56
CA ALA A 366 35.07 8.61 18.70
C ALA A 366 36.46 8.96 18.13
N THR A 367 37.53 8.56 18.83
CA THR A 367 38.91 8.63 18.33
C THR A 367 39.39 7.23 17.94
N VAL A 368 40.43 7.16 17.12
CA VAL A 368 41.10 5.90 16.74
C VAL A 368 42.61 6.10 16.78
N ASP A 369 43.33 5.08 17.25
CA ASP A 369 44.82 5.08 17.21
C ASP A 369 45.31 4.32 15.95
N GLN A 370 46.63 4.33 15.74
CA GLN A 370 47.28 3.68 14.60
C GLN A 370 47.23 2.14 14.65
N LYS A 371 46.71 1.54 15.72
CA LYS A 371 46.46 0.11 15.87
C LYS A 371 44.97 -0.24 15.64
N GLY A 372 44.13 0.72 15.23
CA GLY A 372 42.69 0.52 15.01
C GLY A 372 41.88 0.42 16.30
N LYS A 373 42.45 0.82 17.45
CA LYS A 373 41.74 0.87 18.74
C LYS A 373 40.91 2.15 18.81
N VAL A 374 39.62 2.00 18.78
CA VAL A 374 38.62 3.08 18.87
C VAL A 374 38.33 3.36 20.34
N LYS A 375 38.30 4.64 20.75
CA LYS A 375 37.81 5.11 22.05
C LYS A 375 36.51 5.89 21.83
N ALA A 376 35.45 5.49 22.48
CA ALA A 376 34.15 6.19 22.47
C ALA A 376 34.21 7.41 23.40
N VAL A 377 34.07 8.62 22.83
CA VAL A 377 34.29 9.89 23.55
C VAL A 377 32.95 10.54 23.92
N GLY A 378 32.05 10.73 22.96
CA GLY A 378 30.79 11.45 23.15
C GLY A 378 29.64 10.86 22.38
N LYS A 379 28.41 11.29 22.73
CA LYS A 379 27.17 10.84 22.06
C LYS A 379 27.21 11.09 20.54
N GLY A 380 26.81 10.13 19.74
CA GLY A 380 26.65 10.30 18.29
C GLY A 380 27.14 9.10 17.48
N SER A 381 27.50 9.37 16.24
CA SER A 381 28.12 8.40 15.34
C SER A 381 29.32 9.03 14.64
N ALA A 382 30.40 8.28 14.52
CA ALA A 382 31.57 8.64 13.74
C ALA A 382 31.92 7.55 12.74
N ILE A 383 32.52 7.90 11.62
CA ILE A 383 33.08 6.97 10.65
C ILE A 383 34.58 6.86 10.95
N ILE A 384 35.01 5.64 11.27
CA ILE A 384 36.42 5.31 11.36
C ILE A 384 36.88 4.79 10.01
N THR A 385 37.95 5.36 9.49
CA THR A 385 38.52 5.03 8.18
C THR A 385 39.92 4.46 8.35
N ALA A 386 40.18 3.33 7.68
CA ALA A 386 41.53 2.85 7.42
C ALA A 386 41.83 3.07 5.94
N GLU A 387 42.98 3.61 5.62
CA GLU A 387 43.44 3.92 4.27
C GLU A 387 44.78 3.26 3.99
N VAL A 388 44.90 2.59 2.85
CA VAL A 388 46.12 2.00 2.30
C VAL A 388 46.15 2.31 0.81
N ASP A 389 47.23 2.91 0.32
CA ASP A 389 47.39 3.30 -1.10
C ASP A 389 46.20 4.13 -1.65
N GLY A 390 45.67 5.04 -0.83
CA GLY A 390 44.50 5.87 -1.23
C GLY A 390 43.17 5.16 -1.18
N ILE A 391 43.11 3.85 -0.96
CA ILE A 391 41.87 3.06 -0.89
C ILE A 391 41.36 3.00 0.56
N LYS A 392 40.12 3.42 0.76
CA LYS A 392 39.49 3.61 2.07
C LYS A 392 38.52 2.47 2.41
N THR A 393 38.66 1.92 3.61
CA THR A 393 37.68 1.04 4.24
C THR A 393 37.15 1.71 5.49
N THR A 394 35.81 1.61 5.72
CA THR A 394 35.16 2.37 6.78
C THR A 394 34.33 1.49 7.72
N CYS A 395 34.28 1.89 8.99
CA CYS A 395 33.42 1.33 10.03
C CYS A 395 32.61 2.45 10.70
N LYS A 396 31.29 2.32 10.75
CA LYS A 396 30.45 3.26 11.52
C LYS A 396 30.48 2.89 13.00
N VAL A 397 30.97 3.78 13.82
CA VAL A 397 30.96 3.66 15.28
C VAL A 397 29.83 4.51 15.84
N LYS A 398 28.85 3.85 16.50
CA LYS A 398 27.80 4.51 17.27
C LYS A 398 28.18 4.48 18.74
N VAL A 399 28.27 5.65 19.37
CA VAL A 399 28.53 5.73 20.82
C VAL A 399 27.18 5.72 21.55
N LYS A 400 26.99 4.69 22.40
CA LYS A 400 25.87 4.59 23.31
C LYS A 400 26.14 5.41 24.55
N VAL A 401 25.20 6.26 24.94
CA VAL A 401 25.19 7.02 26.18
C VAL A 401 24.16 6.39 27.10
N ILE A 402 24.50 6.24 28.38
CA ILE A 402 23.60 5.72 29.40
C ILE A 402 22.49 6.72 29.65
N LYS A 403 21.26 6.25 29.65
CA LYS A 403 20.04 7.02 29.89
C LYS A 403 19.52 6.79 31.29
N ILE A 404 19.28 7.86 32.03
CA ILE A 404 18.84 7.84 33.42
C ILE A 404 17.51 8.59 33.51
N TYR A 405 16.48 7.94 34.02
CA TYR A 405 15.22 8.55 34.36
C TYR A 405 15.16 8.79 35.85
N LEU A 406 15.06 10.06 36.28
CA LEU A 406 14.96 10.47 37.68
C LEU A 406 13.47 10.66 38.02
N SER A 407 13.04 9.99 39.07
CA SER A 407 11.65 9.97 39.58
C SER A 407 11.63 10.54 40.99
N PRO A 408 11.61 11.88 41.19
CA PRO A 408 11.55 12.46 42.54
C PRO A 408 10.22 12.10 43.21
N SER A 409 10.25 11.91 44.54
CA SER A 409 9.09 11.60 45.34
C SER A 409 7.91 12.54 45.08
N ASN A 410 6.69 12.01 45.03
CA ASN A 410 5.45 12.79 44.96
C ASN A 410 4.67 12.85 46.27
N GLN A 411 5.32 12.50 47.39
CA GLN A 411 4.76 12.47 48.73
C GLN A 411 4.78 13.88 49.37
N ASN A 412 3.71 14.63 49.10
CA ASN A 412 3.58 16.02 49.63
C ASN A 412 3.09 16.09 51.08
N ALA A 413 2.55 14.98 51.61
CA ALA A 413 2.10 14.88 53.00
C ALA A 413 3.28 14.57 53.96
N ASN A 414 4.40 14.06 53.46
CA ASN A 414 5.58 13.76 54.29
C ASN A 414 6.32 15.05 54.64
N THR A 415 6.02 15.60 55.82
CA THR A 415 6.64 16.87 56.28
C THR A 415 8.00 16.64 56.92
N TYR A 416 8.89 17.57 56.70
CA TYR A 416 10.22 17.58 57.31
C TYR A 416 10.17 18.06 58.75
N ALA A 417 11.04 17.52 59.61
CA ALA A 417 11.13 17.94 61.01
C ALA A 417 11.47 19.43 61.16
N THR A 418 12.09 20.06 60.16
CA THR A 418 12.44 21.49 60.17
C THR A 418 12.20 22.13 58.77
N GLY A 419 12.00 23.47 58.77
CA GLY A 419 12.02 24.27 57.53
C GLY A 419 10.70 24.38 56.79
N ASN A 420 9.59 23.98 57.39
CA ASN A 420 8.23 24.11 56.82
C ASN A 420 8.17 23.67 55.33
N THR A 421 8.61 22.44 55.07
CA THR A 421 8.71 21.84 53.73
C THR A 421 8.34 20.36 53.80
N ASN A 422 8.22 19.71 52.63
CA ASN A 422 7.85 18.31 52.52
C ASN A 422 8.84 17.54 51.61
N GLU A 423 8.68 16.22 51.56
CA GLU A 423 9.50 15.30 50.80
C GLU A 423 9.48 15.62 49.32
N MET A 424 8.31 15.81 48.72
CA MET A 424 8.16 16.11 47.29
C MET A 424 9.01 17.34 46.89
N ALA A 425 8.87 18.45 47.64
CA ALA A 425 9.53 19.71 47.32
C ALA A 425 11.07 19.61 47.43
N GLN A 426 11.61 18.79 48.35
CA GLN A 426 13.05 18.61 48.48
C GLN A 426 13.59 17.58 47.46
N CYS A 427 12.89 16.51 47.18
CA CYS A 427 13.23 15.50 46.18
C CYS A 427 13.24 16.07 44.76
N ASP A 428 12.35 17.02 44.43
CA ASP A 428 12.40 17.77 43.17
C ASP A 428 13.71 18.54 43.01
N LYS A 429 14.17 19.21 44.07
CA LYS A 429 15.45 19.94 44.07
C LYS A 429 16.66 18.99 43.95
N ILE A 430 16.63 17.87 44.66
CA ILE A 430 17.67 16.83 44.60
C ILE A 430 17.73 16.25 43.17
N ALA A 431 16.60 15.92 42.58
CA ALA A 431 16.53 15.39 41.21
C ALA A 431 17.08 16.40 40.19
N ALA A 432 16.77 17.69 40.33
CA ALA A 432 17.28 18.74 39.46
C ALA A 432 18.83 18.89 39.60
N ALA A 433 19.37 18.86 40.84
CA ALA A 433 20.80 18.89 41.10
C ALA A 433 21.49 17.63 40.54
N THR A 434 20.90 16.46 40.75
CA THR A 434 21.38 15.17 40.20
C THR A 434 21.42 15.21 38.69
N ALA A 435 20.34 15.68 38.03
CA ALA A 435 20.27 15.80 36.57
C ALA A 435 21.38 16.72 36.02
N LYS A 436 21.64 17.87 36.68
CA LYS A 436 22.70 18.81 36.31
C LYS A 436 24.09 18.14 36.39
N ALA A 437 24.36 17.40 37.44
CA ALA A 437 25.61 16.67 37.64
C ALA A 437 25.81 15.56 36.62
N LEU A 438 24.78 14.74 36.41
CA LEU A 438 24.78 13.62 35.45
C LEU A 438 24.93 14.09 34.00
N ASN A 439 24.21 15.13 33.57
CA ASN A 439 24.36 15.71 32.24
C ASN A 439 25.77 16.24 32.00
N ARG A 440 26.38 16.91 33.00
CA ARG A 440 27.77 17.40 32.94
C ARG A 440 28.76 16.24 32.77
N CYS A 441 28.50 15.09 33.36
CA CYS A 441 29.32 13.88 33.21
C CYS A 441 28.97 13.08 31.93
N GLY A 442 27.98 13.54 31.15
CA GLY A 442 27.65 13.00 29.83
C GLY A 442 26.70 11.80 29.83
N PHE A 443 25.90 11.67 30.88
CA PHE A 443 24.67 10.86 30.83
C PHE A 443 23.56 11.59 30.04
N GLU A 444 22.55 10.88 29.59
CA GLU A 444 21.31 11.46 29.05
C GLU A 444 20.23 11.31 30.11
N VAL A 445 19.67 12.43 30.59
CA VAL A 445 18.81 12.44 31.77
C VAL A 445 17.45 12.98 31.43
N MET A 446 16.40 12.28 31.86
CA MET A 446 15.03 12.78 31.94
C MET A 446 14.62 12.83 33.40
N VAL A 447 13.94 13.91 33.80
CA VAL A 447 13.38 14.07 35.14
C VAL A 447 11.86 14.05 35.02
N ALA A 448 11.18 13.23 35.81
CA ALA A 448 9.72 13.23 35.88
C ALA A 448 9.21 14.61 36.31
N LYS A 449 8.07 15.02 35.72
CA LYS A 449 7.40 16.25 36.15
C LYS A 449 6.94 16.12 37.62
N SER A 450 7.17 17.15 38.42
CA SER A 450 6.73 17.19 39.81
C SER A 450 5.29 16.80 39.98
N GLY A 451 4.96 16.03 41.04
CA GLY A 451 3.62 15.56 41.34
C GLY A 451 3.05 14.48 40.40
N THR A 452 3.80 14.02 39.40
CA THR A 452 3.33 12.92 38.52
C THR A 452 3.19 11.62 39.32
N LEU A 453 2.10 10.88 39.10
CA LEU A 453 1.86 9.58 39.73
C LEU A 453 2.84 8.52 39.19
N MET A 454 3.29 7.59 40.06
CA MET A 454 4.23 6.52 39.71
C MET A 454 3.75 5.63 38.56
N GLN A 455 2.42 5.41 38.43
CA GLN A 455 1.81 4.64 37.33
C GLN A 455 2.03 5.28 35.94
N LYS A 456 2.30 6.59 35.87
CA LYS A 456 2.64 7.31 34.62
C LYS A 456 4.14 7.37 34.41
N ARG A 457 4.96 7.41 35.49
CA ARG A 457 6.42 7.53 35.43
C ARG A 457 7.09 6.28 34.89
N CYS A 458 6.64 5.08 35.29
CA CYS A 458 7.24 3.84 34.79
C CYS A 458 7.08 3.67 33.26
N PRO A 459 5.88 3.84 32.66
CA PRO A 459 5.74 3.87 31.20
C PRO A 459 6.54 4.99 30.50
N GLU A 460 6.66 6.16 31.13
CA GLU A 460 7.47 7.27 30.61
C GLU A 460 8.97 6.93 30.56
N SER A 461 9.48 6.32 31.64
CA SER A 461 10.83 5.78 31.72
C SER A 461 11.11 4.74 30.64
N ASP A 462 10.18 3.80 30.43
CA ASP A 462 10.26 2.77 29.39
C ASP A 462 10.25 3.38 27.99
N LYS A 463 9.40 4.38 27.72
CA LYS A 463 9.34 5.13 26.47
C LYS A 463 10.61 5.93 26.19
N PHE A 464 11.18 6.53 27.22
CA PHE A 464 12.49 7.20 27.15
C PHE A 464 13.60 6.20 26.83
N GLY A 465 13.41 4.92 27.17
CA GLY A 465 14.41 3.85 27.04
C GLY A 465 15.53 4.01 28.04
N ALA A 466 15.18 4.28 29.27
CA ALA A 466 16.13 4.42 30.38
C ALA A 466 16.94 3.13 30.56
N ASP A 467 18.23 3.27 30.86
CA ASP A 467 19.10 2.19 31.37
C ASP A 467 18.96 2.09 32.89
N ILE A 468 18.67 3.20 33.56
CA ILE A 468 18.36 3.28 34.99
C ILE A 468 17.05 4.08 35.18
N HIS A 469 16.14 3.54 35.98
CA HIS A 469 15.02 4.24 36.61
C HIS A 469 15.37 4.50 38.07
N MET A 470 15.40 5.78 38.47
CA MET A 470 15.90 6.18 39.80
C MET A 470 14.84 6.99 40.56
N PRO A 471 14.03 6.35 41.40
CA PRO A 471 13.25 7.04 42.40
C PRO A 471 14.17 7.73 43.39
N ILE A 472 13.91 9.00 43.70
CA ILE A 472 14.65 9.82 44.66
C ILE A 472 13.71 10.20 45.78
N HIS A 473 13.99 9.71 46.96
CA HIS A 473 13.22 9.87 48.17
C HIS A 473 14.08 10.29 49.33
N THR A 474 13.45 10.64 50.45
CA THR A 474 14.04 10.82 51.77
C THR A 474 13.24 10.03 52.79
N ASN A 475 13.95 9.31 53.64
CA ASN A 475 13.41 8.32 54.55
C ASN A 475 12.75 8.94 55.78
N ALA A 476 11.92 8.17 56.48
CA ALA A 476 11.34 8.48 57.77
C ALA A 476 11.42 7.28 58.71
N SER A 477 11.81 7.50 59.95
CA SER A 477 11.86 6.48 61.01
C SER A 477 10.49 6.29 61.71
N GLY A 478 9.61 7.28 61.60
CA GLY A 478 8.37 7.35 62.32
C GLY A 478 8.46 7.69 63.83
N SER A 479 9.67 7.69 64.38
CA SER A 479 9.91 7.99 65.81
C SER A 479 10.74 9.25 66.06
N GLY A 480 11.35 9.83 64.98
CA GLY A 480 12.29 10.98 65.10
C GLY A 480 13.63 10.67 65.75
N ASN A 481 13.85 9.46 66.20
CA ASN A 481 15.03 9.06 67.03
C ASN A 481 16.01 8.16 66.26
N TYR A 482 15.98 8.15 64.93
CA TYR A 482 16.84 7.28 64.15
C TYR A 482 18.23 7.88 63.90
N THR A 483 19.25 7.01 63.76
CA THR A 483 20.65 7.42 63.60
C THR A 483 20.97 7.97 62.21
N GLY A 484 20.05 7.90 61.25
CA GLY A 484 20.19 8.37 59.88
C GLY A 484 21.05 7.44 59.00
N GLY A 485 21.21 7.84 57.75
CA GLY A 485 22.01 7.12 56.73
C GLY A 485 21.30 6.97 55.40
N THR A 486 22.08 6.61 54.39
CA THR A 486 21.59 6.40 53.03
C THR A 486 21.11 4.96 52.82
N ARG A 487 19.93 4.79 52.27
CA ARG A 487 19.45 3.46 51.86
C ARG A 487 19.17 3.42 50.36
N VAL A 488 19.70 2.39 49.69
CA VAL A 488 19.42 2.22 48.24
C VAL A 488 18.78 0.89 48.04
N PHE A 489 17.52 0.90 47.54
CA PHE A 489 16.81 -0.32 47.25
C PHE A 489 16.98 -0.71 45.80
N CYS A 490 17.09 -2.02 45.53
CA CYS A 490 17.12 -2.60 44.20
C CYS A 490 16.33 -3.93 44.16
N LEU A 491 15.95 -4.36 42.96
CA LEU A 491 15.08 -5.54 42.76
C LEU A 491 15.79 -6.86 43.17
N ASN A 492 17.07 -6.98 42.77
CA ASN A 492 17.82 -8.24 42.91
C ASN A 492 19.34 -8.01 42.80
N SER A 493 20.11 -9.08 42.73
CA SER A 493 21.56 -9.06 42.62
C SER A 493 22.12 -8.32 41.40
N SER A 494 21.35 -8.21 40.29
CA SER A 494 21.78 -7.46 39.09
C SER A 494 21.91 -5.96 39.37
N GLY A 495 21.05 -5.41 40.23
CA GLY A 495 21.11 -4.01 40.68
C GLY A 495 22.13 -3.71 41.77
N LYS A 496 22.59 -4.74 42.50
CA LYS A 496 23.42 -4.57 43.72
C LYS A 496 24.67 -3.72 43.52
N LYS A 497 25.42 -3.97 42.43
CA LYS A 497 26.65 -3.23 42.15
C LYS A 497 26.44 -1.75 41.90
N ALA A 498 25.36 -1.41 41.17
CA ALA A 498 24.99 -0.02 40.90
C ALA A 498 24.47 0.67 42.18
N ALA A 499 23.58 -0.01 42.92
CA ALA A 499 23.06 0.46 44.21
C ALA A 499 24.19 0.69 45.23
N GLN A 500 25.14 -0.23 45.34
CA GLN A 500 26.30 -0.09 46.25
C GLN A 500 27.19 1.09 45.87
N ALA A 501 27.39 1.34 44.57
CA ALA A 501 28.20 2.46 44.12
C ALA A 501 27.56 3.82 44.49
N VAL A 502 26.21 3.91 44.37
CA VAL A 502 25.44 5.10 44.77
C VAL A 502 25.44 5.23 46.31
N CYS A 503 25.11 4.15 47.03
CA CYS A 503 25.07 4.10 48.49
C CYS A 503 26.44 4.53 49.09
N ASN A 504 27.56 3.96 48.63
CA ASN A 504 28.89 4.32 49.12
C ASN A 504 29.26 5.80 48.85
N SER A 505 28.84 6.36 47.72
CA SER A 505 29.14 7.75 47.39
C SER A 505 28.28 8.75 48.16
N LEU A 506 27.04 8.42 48.43
CA LEU A 506 26.11 9.27 49.16
C LEU A 506 26.30 9.12 50.68
N GLY A 507 26.44 7.89 51.19
CA GLY A 507 26.72 7.61 52.61
C GLY A 507 28.04 8.21 53.12
N ALA A 508 29.02 8.42 52.22
CA ALA A 508 30.29 9.11 52.59
C ALA A 508 30.07 10.56 53.01
N ILE A 509 28.94 11.19 52.67
CA ILE A 509 28.66 12.62 52.98
C ILE A 509 27.46 12.80 53.91
N THR A 510 26.62 11.78 54.12
CA THR A 510 25.47 11.84 55.04
C THR A 510 25.91 11.89 56.49
N PRO A 511 25.18 12.58 57.37
CA PRO A 511 25.51 12.62 58.81
C PRO A 511 25.22 11.27 59.49
N GLY A 512 24.19 10.53 59.05
CA GLY A 512 23.88 9.20 59.53
C GLY A 512 24.84 8.14 59.07
N LYS A 513 24.89 6.99 59.78
CA LYS A 513 25.86 5.91 59.48
C LYS A 513 25.21 4.55 59.19
N ASP A 514 23.90 4.48 59.13
CA ASP A 514 23.16 3.24 58.83
C ASP A 514 22.96 3.12 57.31
N ASP A 515 24.06 3.11 56.55
CA ASP A 515 24.05 2.98 55.10
C ASP A 515 23.82 1.54 54.66
N ALA A 516 22.84 1.29 53.80
CA ALA A 516 22.50 -0.06 53.39
C ALA A 516 22.01 -0.17 51.93
N VAL A 517 22.35 -1.29 51.30
CA VAL A 517 21.74 -1.73 50.04
C VAL A 517 20.76 -2.88 50.35
N ILE A 518 19.49 -2.69 50.02
CA ILE A 518 18.40 -3.60 50.42
C ILE A 518 17.66 -4.12 49.16
N TYR A 519 17.35 -5.40 49.14
CA TYR A 519 16.48 -5.95 48.10
C TYR A 519 15.01 -5.73 48.45
N LYS A 520 14.30 -5.02 47.57
CA LYS A 520 12.87 -4.72 47.69
C LYS A 520 12.13 -5.13 46.44
N LYS A 521 11.06 -5.93 46.57
CA LYS A 521 10.22 -6.38 45.45
C LYS A 521 8.82 -5.78 45.49
N ASP A 522 8.45 -5.20 46.60
CA ASP A 522 7.11 -4.66 46.91
C ASP A 522 6.92 -3.21 46.46
N LEU A 523 7.98 -2.49 46.12
CA LEU A 523 7.89 -1.13 45.63
C LEU A 523 7.60 -1.08 44.13
N TYR A 524 6.54 -0.32 43.77
CA TYR A 524 6.07 -0.22 42.39
C TYR A 524 7.17 0.23 41.42
N GLU A 525 7.87 1.31 41.74
CA GLU A 525 8.95 1.89 40.88
C GLU A 525 10.25 1.07 40.92
N ILE A 526 10.32 -0.02 41.69
CA ILE A 526 11.42 -0.99 41.63
C ILE A 526 11.06 -2.15 40.69
N ASN A 527 9.80 -2.60 40.73
CA ASN A 527 9.37 -3.84 40.07
C ASN A 527 8.83 -3.63 38.65
N VAL A 528 8.22 -2.49 38.36
CA VAL A 528 7.49 -2.25 37.10
C VAL A 528 8.38 -1.78 35.94
N PRO A 529 9.37 -0.85 36.14
CA PRO A 529 10.20 -0.38 35.02
C PRO A 529 11.03 -1.49 34.39
N LYS A 530 11.19 -1.44 33.05
CA LYS A 530 12.13 -2.33 32.31
C LYS A 530 13.58 -2.00 32.57
N ALA A 531 13.85 -0.76 32.94
CA ALA A 531 15.17 -0.28 33.31
C ALA A 531 15.62 -0.91 34.64
N LEU A 532 16.92 -0.90 34.88
CA LEU A 532 17.46 -1.22 36.21
C LEU A 532 16.98 -0.16 37.20
N SER A 533 16.20 -0.56 38.21
CA SER A 533 15.68 0.37 39.21
C SER A 533 16.61 0.50 40.41
N LEU A 534 16.90 1.74 40.79
CA LEU A 534 17.67 2.12 41.96
C LEU A 534 16.90 3.17 42.76
N TYR A 535 16.19 2.74 43.77
CA TYR A 535 15.39 3.60 44.64
C TYR A 535 16.28 4.15 45.77
N VAL A 536 16.47 5.45 45.78
CA VAL A 536 17.44 6.11 46.68
C VAL A 536 16.70 6.86 47.78
N GLU A 537 16.87 6.42 49.02
CA GLU A 537 16.53 7.14 50.25
C GLU A 537 17.75 7.90 50.69
N CYS A 538 17.76 9.22 50.49
CA CYS A 538 18.98 10.01 50.62
C CYS A 538 19.46 10.16 52.08
N GLU A 539 18.53 10.42 53.02
CA GLU A 539 18.72 10.57 54.44
C GLU A 539 17.32 10.69 55.11
N PHE A 540 17.20 10.67 56.42
CA PHE A 540 15.94 10.72 57.17
C PHE A 540 15.49 12.17 57.36
N HIS A 541 14.29 12.51 56.82
CA HIS A 541 13.73 13.86 56.87
C HIS A 541 12.93 14.16 58.15
N ASP A 542 12.55 13.13 58.91
CA ASP A 542 11.75 13.25 60.15
C ASP A 542 12.64 13.51 61.40
N THR A 543 13.96 13.62 61.25
CA THR A 543 14.88 14.05 62.28
C THR A 543 15.34 15.50 62.05
N VAL A 544 15.63 16.26 63.12
CA VAL A 544 16.14 17.64 63.03
C VAL A 544 17.49 17.67 62.28
N THR A 545 18.40 16.74 62.59
CA THR A 545 19.69 16.61 61.96
C THR A 545 19.58 16.30 60.48
N GLY A 546 18.86 15.25 60.09
CA GLY A 546 18.68 14.82 58.71
C GLY A 546 17.95 15.87 57.88
N SER A 547 16.82 16.41 58.38
CA SER A 547 16.06 17.47 57.71
C SER A 547 16.93 18.71 57.40
N ASN A 548 17.70 19.21 58.38
CA ASN A 548 18.57 20.33 58.18
C ASN A 548 19.71 20.03 57.20
N TRP A 549 20.28 18.82 57.27
CA TRP A 549 21.35 18.39 56.38
C TRP A 549 20.89 18.28 54.94
N ILE A 550 19.75 17.61 54.69
CA ILE A 550 19.21 17.47 53.32
C ILE A 550 19.01 18.84 52.68
N ARG A 551 18.34 19.76 53.40
CA ARG A 551 18.03 21.11 52.89
C ARG A 551 19.25 21.94 52.58
N LYS A 552 20.36 21.78 53.33
CA LYS A 552 21.61 22.50 53.15
C LYS A 552 22.50 21.88 52.05
N ASN A 553 22.35 20.57 51.75
CA ASN A 553 23.29 19.82 50.90
C ASN A 553 22.65 19.26 49.62
N ILE A 554 21.61 19.93 49.06
CA ILE A 554 20.90 19.49 47.85
C ILE A 554 21.86 19.22 46.67
N ASN A 555 22.83 20.13 46.46
CA ASN A 555 23.78 19.99 45.36
C ASN A 555 24.79 18.86 45.63
N GLU A 556 25.29 18.74 46.85
CA GLU A 556 26.22 17.71 47.30
C GLU A 556 25.62 16.30 47.20
N ILE A 557 24.31 16.15 47.52
CA ILE A 557 23.55 14.91 47.32
C ILE A 557 23.51 14.54 45.82
N GLY A 558 23.16 15.50 44.94
CA GLY A 558 23.14 15.29 43.49
C GLY A 558 24.53 14.92 42.93
N GLU A 559 25.57 15.57 43.41
CA GLU A 559 26.96 15.27 43.03
C GLU A 559 27.42 13.88 43.52
N ALA A 560 27.01 13.47 44.72
CA ALA A 560 27.35 12.16 45.28
C ALA A 560 26.67 11.02 44.50
N ILE A 561 25.37 11.16 44.16
CA ILE A 561 24.65 10.21 43.31
C ILE A 561 25.35 10.11 41.95
N CYS A 562 25.71 11.23 41.34
CA CYS A 562 26.45 11.28 40.08
C CYS A 562 27.81 10.58 40.17
N LYS A 563 28.60 10.80 41.23
CA LYS A 563 29.89 10.12 41.47
C LYS A 563 29.72 8.61 41.53
N GLY A 564 28.70 8.12 42.25
CA GLY A 564 28.35 6.70 42.35
C GLY A 564 28.08 6.08 40.99
N LEU A 565 27.24 6.74 40.19
CA LEU A 565 26.92 6.27 38.83
C LEU A 565 28.10 6.38 37.87
N CYS A 566 28.91 7.43 37.93
CA CYS A 566 30.15 7.53 37.18
C CYS A 566 31.08 6.35 37.48
N LYS A 567 31.27 6.01 38.76
CA LYS A 567 32.10 4.87 39.20
C LYS A 567 31.57 3.54 38.65
N TYR A 568 30.26 3.32 38.74
CA TYR A 568 29.61 2.10 38.23
C TYR A 568 29.77 1.92 36.71
N TYR A 569 29.52 2.98 35.93
CA TYR A 569 29.61 2.92 34.47
C TYR A 569 31.01 3.14 33.91
N GLY A 570 31.97 3.57 34.75
CA GLY A 570 33.33 3.93 34.33
C GLY A 570 33.35 5.24 33.53
N TYR A 571 32.46 6.16 33.85
CA TYR A 571 32.52 7.53 33.33
C TYR A 571 33.43 8.39 34.16
N THR A 572 34.10 9.36 33.53
CA THR A 572 34.90 10.35 34.26
C THR A 572 33.93 11.32 34.95
N TYR A 573 34.04 11.43 36.27
CA TYR A 573 33.32 12.46 37.00
C TYR A 573 33.92 13.84 36.65
N VAL A 574 33.05 14.77 36.28
CA VAL A 574 33.39 16.18 36.01
C VAL A 574 32.82 17.01 37.14
N ALA A 575 33.67 17.67 37.90
CA ALA A 575 33.27 18.55 39.02
C ALA A 575 32.56 19.82 38.51
N PRO A 576 31.67 20.44 39.30
CA PRO A 576 31.14 21.77 38.97
C PRO A 576 32.25 22.79 38.87
N ALA A 577 32.12 23.77 37.97
CA ALA A 577 33.08 24.89 37.89
C ALA A 577 33.11 25.64 39.23
N LYS A 578 34.29 25.87 39.76
CA LYS A 578 34.46 26.73 40.97
C LYS A 578 34.02 28.14 40.61
N ASN A 579 33.01 28.67 41.29
CA ASN A 579 32.68 30.10 41.20
C ASN A 579 33.81 30.92 41.80
N THR A 580 34.74 31.39 40.99
CA THR A 580 35.65 32.47 41.37
C THR A 580 34.79 33.75 41.44
N LYS A 581 34.39 34.13 42.65
CA LYS A 581 33.89 35.48 42.91
C LYS A 581 35.04 36.45 42.63
N THR A 582 35.05 37.03 41.43
CA THR A 582 35.89 38.22 41.15
C THR A 582 35.25 39.39 41.89
N THR A 583 35.88 39.78 42.98
CA THR A 583 35.71 41.09 43.64
C THR A 583 36.11 42.15 42.64
N LYS A 584 35.16 42.82 42.03
CA LYS A 584 35.40 44.06 41.29
C LYS A 584 35.81 45.14 42.27
N LYS A 585 37.09 45.46 42.32
CA LYS A 585 37.58 46.74 42.85
C LYS A 585 37.21 47.81 41.82
N SER A 586 36.39 48.78 42.25
CA SER A 586 36.13 50.01 41.55
C SER A 586 37.42 50.77 41.29
N ALA A 587 37.72 51.10 40.05
CA ALA A 587 38.66 52.14 39.70
C ALA A 587 37.95 53.18 38.84
N GLN A 588 37.95 54.41 39.30
CA GLN A 588 37.45 55.61 38.75
C GLN A 588 38.06 55.97 37.40
N ALA A 589 37.30 56.64 36.60
CA ALA A 589 37.62 57.20 35.30
C ALA A 589 38.68 58.25 35.34
N VAL A 590 39.52 58.29 34.30
CA VAL A 590 40.15 59.52 33.80
C VAL A 590 40.07 59.48 32.29
N SER A 591 39.44 60.56 31.77
CA SER A 591 39.29 60.91 30.36
C SER A 591 40.61 61.38 29.76
N SER A 592 40.92 61.06 28.53
CA SER A 592 41.56 62.01 27.60
C SER A 592 41.32 61.63 26.16
N GLN A 593 40.89 62.63 25.38
CA GLN A 593 40.69 62.70 23.97
C GLN A 593 41.99 62.58 23.16
N SER A 594 41.91 62.07 21.91
CA SER A 594 42.17 62.76 20.63
C SER A 594 42.51 61.72 19.54
N THR A 595 41.80 61.72 18.52
CA THR A 595 41.79 62.32 17.18
C THR A 595 42.54 61.52 16.11
N THR A 596 41.77 61.32 15.01
CA THR A 596 42.12 61.24 13.57
C THR A 596 42.99 60.07 13.12
N ASP A 597 42.79 59.38 11.99
CA ASP A 597 42.17 59.70 10.71
C ASP A 597 42.10 58.42 9.85
N SER A 598 41.06 58.39 9.00
CA SER A 598 40.92 57.82 7.66
C SER A 598 41.62 56.51 7.23
N THR A 599 40.94 55.54 6.70
CA THR A 599 40.53 55.40 5.30
C THR A 599 39.83 54.06 5.08
N GLN A 600 38.68 54.16 4.43
CA GLN A 600 37.96 53.02 3.81
C GLN A 600 38.61 52.68 2.44
N PRO A 601 38.40 51.47 1.87
CA PRO A 601 37.23 51.38 1.01
C PRO A 601 36.43 50.08 1.08
N ALA A 602 35.21 50.24 0.56
CA ALA A 602 34.08 49.32 0.47
C ALA A 602 34.29 48.08 -0.41
N ALA A 603 33.55 47.06 -0.11
CA ALA A 603 32.96 46.14 -1.12
C ALA A 603 31.70 45.48 -0.56
N GLU A 604 30.62 45.90 -1.08
CA GLU A 604 29.40 45.28 -1.61
C GLU A 604 28.80 44.07 -0.89
N ASN A 605 27.66 44.33 -0.27
CA ASN A 605 26.61 43.36 0.09
C ASN A 605 25.74 43.06 -1.13
N GLU A 606 25.67 41.83 -1.57
CA GLU A 606 24.55 41.33 -2.38
C GLU A 606 23.54 40.62 -1.45
N LEU A 607 22.38 41.22 -1.32
CA LEU A 607 21.15 40.69 -0.76
C LEU A 607 20.50 39.79 -1.81
N VAL A 608 20.43 38.49 -1.57
CA VAL A 608 19.53 37.60 -2.29
C VAL A 608 18.20 37.55 -1.54
N GLN A 609 17.16 38.10 -2.18
CA GLN A 609 15.78 38.04 -1.74
C GLN A 609 15.21 36.63 -2.04
N GLU A 610 14.60 36.02 -1.05
CA GLU A 610 13.68 34.89 -1.23
C GLU A 610 12.33 35.39 -1.80
N PRO A 611 11.67 34.62 -2.68
CA PRO A 611 10.34 34.97 -3.16
C PRO A 611 9.25 34.58 -2.17
N THR A 612 8.49 35.56 -1.73
CA THR A 612 7.24 35.45 -0.99
C THR A 612 6.17 34.74 -1.85
N THR A 613 5.69 33.60 -1.41
CA THR A 613 4.48 32.96 -1.92
C THR A 613 3.24 33.63 -1.32
N VAL A 614 2.44 34.24 -2.20
CA VAL A 614 1.10 34.73 -1.91
C VAL A 614 0.14 33.55 -1.78
N SER A 615 -0.46 33.37 -0.60
CA SER A 615 -1.59 32.47 -0.37
C SER A 615 -2.88 33.13 -0.87
N GLN A 616 -3.48 32.57 -1.91
CA GLN A 616 -4.88 32.83 -2.25
C GLN A 616 -5.76 31.90 -1.42
N GLN A 617 -6.58 32.51 -0.62
CA GLN A 617 -7.64 31.91 0.18
C GLN A 617 -8.88 31.86 -0.71
N GLU A 618 -9.23 30.67 -1.22
CA GLU A 618 -10.54 30.42 -1.83
C GLU A 618 -11.52 29.96 -0.76
N SER A 619 -12.59 30.73 -0.62
CA SER A 619 -13.75 30.46 0.22
C SER A 619 -14.59 29.32 -0.39
N TYR A 620 -14.77 28.21 0.30
CA TYR A 620 -15.75 27.18 -0.05
C TYR A 620 -17.09 27.50 0.59
N GLU A 621 -18.08 27.81 -0.23
CA GLU A 621 -19.49 27.79 0.10
C GLU A 621 -19.94 26.33 0.36
N SER A 622 -20.60 26.12 1.50
CA SER A 622 -21.23 24.87 1.88
C SER A 622 -22.53 24.66 1.11
N VAL A 623 -22.57 23.68 0.20
CA VAL A 623 -23.81 23.18 -0.40
C VAL A 623 -24.28 21.98 0.42
N GLN A 624 -25.46 22.13 1.03
CA GLN A 624 -26.17 21.08 1.74
C GLN A 624 -26.65 19.99 0.77
N MET A 625 -26.36 18.73 1.11
CA MET A 625 -26.91 17.55 0.45
C MET A 625 -28.34 17.28 0.93
N PRO A 626 -29.26 16.80 0.05
CA PRO A 626 -30.60 16.40 0.45
C PRO A 626 -30.57 15.01 1.13
N THR A 627 -31.36 14.90 2.18
CA THR A 627 -31.61 13.67 2.95
C THR A 627 -32.38 12.63 2.14
N GLU A 628 -31.88 11.39 2.12
CA GLU A 628 -32.59 10.20 1.63
C GLU A 628 -33.78 9.83 2.56
N PRO A 629 -34.88 9.28 2.00
CA PRO A 629 -36.00 8.79 2.79
C PRO A 629 -35.70 7.39 3.35
N THR A 630 -35.95 7.23 4.62
CA THR A 630 -35.95 5.99 5.40
C THR A 630 -36.92 4.94 4.85
N GLN A 631 -36.44 3.72 4.58
CA GLN A 631 -37.27 2.53 4.41
C GLN A 631 -37.46 1.80 5.76
N PRO A 632 -38.61 1.14 6.00
CA PRO A 632 -38.90 0.50 7.27
C PRO A 632 -38.23 -0.87 7.44
N GLU A 633 -37.79 -1.11 8.66
CA GLU A 633 -37.25 -2.38 9.15
C GLU A 633 -38.28 -3.52 9.03
N THR A 634 -37.85 -4.67 8.53
CA THR A 634 -38.55 -5.95 8.72
C THR A 634 -37.62 -6.87 9.53
N GLU A 635 -38.16 -7.35 10.65
CA GLU A 635 -37.54 -8.29 11.58
C GLU A 635 -37.19 -9.64 10.95
N PRO A 636 -36.17 -10.37 11.47
CA PRO A 636 -35.79 -11.67 10.97
C PRO A 636 -36.57 -12.80 11.66
N THR A 637 -37.22 -13.61 10.88
CA THR A 637 -37.75 -14.92 11.31
C THR A 637 -36.64 -15.97 11.33
N THR A 638 -36.37 -16.47 12.53
CA THR A 638 -35.62 -17.70 12.81
C THR A 638 -36.28 -18.93 12.18
N ILE A 639 -35.54 -19.74 11.44
CA ILE A 639 -35.82 -21.18 11.29
C ILE A 639 -34.52 -21.97 11.47
N ALA A 640 -34.69 -23.04 12.26
CA ALA A 640 -33.70 -23.93 12.84
C ALA A 640 -32.95 -24.82 11.84
N SER A 641 -31.79 -25.26 12.35
CA SER A 641 -30.94 -26.36 11.90
C SER A 641 -31.66 -27.63 11.40
N ASP A 642 -31.10 -28.27 10.36
CA ASP A 642 -30.79 -29.70 10.46
C ASP A 642 -29.64 -30.07 9.50
N SER A 643 -28.69 -30.78 10.10
CA SER A 643 -27.55 -31.51 9.54
C SER A 643 -27.98 -32.66 8.64
N ILE A 644 -27.13 -33.08 7.68
CA ILE A 644 -26.62 -34.43 7.45
C ILE A 644 -26.19 -34.61 5.98
N TYR A 645 -24.96 -35.11 5.85
CA TYR A 645 -24.14 -35.66 4.77
C TYR A 645 -23.37 -34.72 3.87
#